data_e58d605281c96cf98289e017593ca8ec
#
_entry.id   e58d605281c96cf98289e017593ca8ec
#
_cell.length_a   1.000
_cell.length_b   1.000
_cell.length_c   1.000
_cell.angle_alpha   90.00
_cell.angle_beta   90.00
_cell.angle_gamma   90.00
#
_symmetry.space_group_name_H-M   'P 1'
#
loop_
_entity.id
_entity.type
_entity.pdbx_description
1 polymer ?
#
loop_
_entity_poly.entity_id
_entity_poly.type
_entity_poly.pdbx_seq_one_letter_code
_entity_poly.pdbx_strand_id
1 'polypeptide(L)'
;MSTISQTIPNYVAGISEQPDQLKLSGQVKDCVNALPDVTRMLGKRPGCEFLREDTGANAHLGKWFDIYRDPNEQYIGSVRTDGTVDVFRVVDAPLRTYRNNGNTADVESREYVVVTNHGSGFTPGTTTNIATTNTTDGAATGLTVNVTVNAAGLISFVEINRMGDPAANAYEHGDVLTITGFAAGAQITYFTGLAGEQLNVKYDDVGHSINDLNTAGTTAPTTADTTCGYLVHTDSDRIKSLTVNDTTAFVNRDTVTAMTGTTEPAAEAEGFMEVTVLAFSQVYQFNIKQGGTTHEVTIAATGATSATVEGILDAFKTAVDALANFTSTKIGNGLHITASSGGVFSLETPERQLMNVFTDEVQDITLLPDQCHHHYRVKVANSGSLEDDYYVRFVGADSTDGQGTWEEWRDPGVETTINADTMPHIMFRQSDGSFLVCPTQYDERQVGDTLTNPTPSFIGNTINNITLFRNRLGLLSKQNLILSRPGDFFNFFVSTALAITAKDPIDLSAASPNPATLFDSIEVNTGLVLFSRTEQFMLTTDNDVLSPETAKINFVSSFNYNENVSPFSLGTTIGFLNDEGSNTRLYEMANPPREGQPEVIEQSKIISNLYPTGINRIATSKNNTIVLTVASGTSDIFGYRYYNTTERRLQSAWFKLRMSGDVIYHTIIRDTYWAIVRNLDTTPNPDVNIVTIQXMELKQNDGTVXVNNATQGIITYLDNKREVASADMTYSAANDTTTFTLPWTYDETKFNSTTFETGLTVFQLGDGADGRAVDLVSAGGTPARINTIDSTNFQTVTLRGRWDEQTDIAITNAATGANLATGKFTGLGTTGGTGTGLLLAGEVDVDGNLTKVQIVNPGSGYTTGDVVTIQASVGTATTATCTLTITEQSLFVGYAYEMDVQFPVIYPVKGAGDSAKSDVQGSLTIHRFKVNTNSTGTFXMELGRKYRDTFSTTHEAKTFDSYLADDIAIGDVDETVVACYDRNTNVDLHLKSSYPLPVTLISMTWEGEYTNKNYRRA
;
A
#
# COMPACT_ATOMS: atom_id res chain seq x y z
N MET A 1 55.62 -23.44 -14.73
CA MET A 1 54.50 -22.63 -14.18
C MET A 1 54.35 -21.37 -15.04
N SER A 2 53.20 -21.07 -15.47
CA SER A 2 52.96 -19.87 -16.28
C SER A 2 52.14 -18.87 -15.46
N THR A 3 52.56 -17.63 -15.56
CA THR A 3 51.80 -16.53 -14.95
C THR A 3 50.52 -16.35 -15.74
N ILE A 4 49.41 -16.18 -15.03
CA ILE A 4 48.09 -15.99 -15.64
C ILE A 4 47.36 -14.87 -14.94
N SER A 5 46.62 -14.10 -15.72
CA SER A 5 45.77 -13.03 -15.20
C SER A 5 44.46 -13.04 -15.97
N GLN A 6 43.34 -12.98 -15.25
CA GLN A 6 42.03 -12.90 -15.88
C GLN A 6 41.13 -11.91 -15.10
N THR A 7 40.21 -11.31 -15.83
CA THR A 7 39.29 -10.32 -15.27
C THR A 7 37.86 -10.84 -15.36
N ILE A 8 37.13 -10.72 -14.25
CA ILE A 8 35.69 -10.93 -14.22
C ILE A 8 35.09 -9.54 -14.38
N PRO A 9 34.39 -9.28 -15.50
CA PRO A 9 34.09 -7.91 -15.88
C PRO A 9 32.94 -7.28 -15.06
N ASN A 10 32.12 -8.09 -14.42
CA ASN A 10 31.06 -7.56 -13.57
C ASN A 10 30.59 -8.64 -12.60
N TYR A 11 29.77 -8.24 -11.62
CA TYR A 11 29.19 -9.13 -10.64
C TYR A 11 27.67 -8.91 -10.52
N VAL A 12 26.99 -8.77 -11.66
CA VAL A 12 25.56 -8.45 -11.68
C VAL A 12 24.68 -9.66 -12.01
N ALA A 13 25.24 -10.86 -11.99
CA ALA A 13 24.46 -12.07 -12.32
C ALA A 13 23.84 -12.75 -11.10
N GLY A 14 24.10 -12.24 -9.89
CA GLY A 14 23.41 -12.67 -8.68
C GLY A 14 23.96 -13.93 -8.02
N ILE A 15 23.26 -14.41 -7.01
CA ILE A 15 23.60 -15.57 -6.22
C ILE A 15 23.36 -16.84 -7.02
N SER A 16 24.27 -17.80 -6.89
CA SER A 16 24.10 -19.14 -7.45
C SER A 16 24.63 -20.18 -6.46
N GLU A 17 23.82 -21.21 -6.21
CA GLU A 17 24.23 -22.34 -5.40
C GLU A 17 24.99 -23.44 -6.20
N GLN A 18 25.14 -23.22 -7.51
CA GLN A 18 25.88 -24.17 -8.30
C GLN A 18 27.31 -24.34 -7.78
N PRO A 19 27.93 -25.49 -7.99
CA PRO A 19 29.37 -25.60 -7.68
C PRO A 19 30.17 -24.50 -8.37
N ASP A 20 31.19 -24.00 -7.71
CA ASP A 20 31.89 -22.79 -8.15
C ASP A 20 32.47 -22.93 -9.57
N GLN A 21 32.86 -24.14 -9.97
CA GLN A 21 33.38 -24.35 -11.31
C GLN A 21 32.28 -24.27 -12.39
N LEU A 22 31.03 -24.35 -12.00
CA LEU A 22 29.90 -24.26 -12.95
C LEU A 22 29.21 -22.89 -12.95
N LYS A 23 29.62 -22.01 -12.06
CA LYS A 23 29.03 -20.68 -12.01
C LYS A 23 29.36 -19.90 -13.27
N LEU A 24 28.39 -19.12 -13.74
CA LEU A 24 28.60 -18.21 -14.86
C LEU A 24 29.40 -16.99 -14.40
N SER A 25 30.09 -16.35 -15.36
CA SER A 25 30.81 -15.12 -15.06
C SER A 25 29.87 -14.08 -14.49
N GLY A 26 30.25 -13.46 -13.37
CA GLY A 26 29.44 -12.46 -12.71
C GLY A 26 28.51 -12.95 -11.63
N GLN A 27 28.43 -14.27 -11.44
CA GLN A 27 27.67 -14.83 -10.32
C GLN A 27 28.51 -14.77 -9.04
N VAL A 28 27.82 -14.69 -7.90
CA VAL A 28 28.47 -14.70 -6.58
C VAL A 28 27.96 -15.89 -5.79
N LYS A 29 28.70 -16.24 -4.75
CA LYS A 29 28.35 -17.36 -3.89
C LYS A 29 27.25 -16.94 -2.92
N ASP A 30 27.32 -15.71 -2.41
CA ASP A 30 26.30 -15.12 -1.58
C ASP A 30 26.37 -13.61 -1.66
N CYS A 31 25.28 -12.94 -1.33
CA CYS A 31 25.20 -11.50 -1.48
C CYS A 31 24.07 -10.98 -0.59
N VAL A 32 24.43 -10.11 0.36
CA VAL A 32 23.47 -9.51 1.29
C VAL A 32 23.62 -7.98 1.20
N ASN A 33 22.52 -7.29 1.05
CA ASN A 33 22.46 -5.83 1.01
C ASN A 33 23.25 -5.24 -0.16
N ALA A 34 23.27 -5.96 -1.27
CA ALA A 34 23.84 -5.49 -2.52
C ALA A 34 22.84 -5.67 -3.65
N LEU A 35 22.67 -4.63 -4.47
CA LEU A 35 21.71 -4.63 -5.58
C LEU A 35 22.47 -4.77 -6.89
N PRO A 36 22.24 -5.86 -7.66
CA PRO A 36 22.83 -5.98 -8.98
C PRO A 36 22.05 -5.15 -10.01
N ASP A 37 22.77 -4.37 -10.80
CA ASP A 37 22.18 -3.47 -11.80
C ASP A 37 23.10 -3.43 -13.00
N VAL A 38 22.56 -3.63 -14.21
CA VAL A 38 23.39 -3.68 -15.41
C VAL A 38 24.03 -2.33 -15.72
N THR A 39 23.49 -1.22 -15.22
CA THR A 39 24.08 0.10 -15.44
C THR A 39 24.96 0.56 -14.29
N ARG A 40 24.70 0.12 -13.07
CA ARG A 40 25.40 0.60 -11.88
C ARG A 40 26.26 -0.48 -11.23
N MET A 41 26.29 -1.64 -11.82
CA MET A 41 27.05 -2.79 -11.33
C MET A 41 26.50 -3.27 -9.98
N LEU A 42 27.31 -3.84 -9.12
CA LEU A 42 26.86 -4.39 -7.84
C LEU A 42 27.11 -3.37 -6.74
N GLY A 43 26.04 -2.70 -6.31
CA GLY A 43 26.17 -1.61 -5.33
C GLY A 43 25.50 -1.93 -4.01
N LYS A 44 26.05 -1.36 -2.94
CA LYS A 44 25.40 -1.43 -1.64
C LYS A 44 23.99 -0.83 -1.76
N ARG A 45 22.99 -1.50 -1.17
CA ARG A 45 21.63 -0.95 -1.23
C ARG A 45 21.55 0.37 -0.48
N PRO A 46 20.69 1.28 -0.92
CA PRO A 46 20.51 2.53 -0.16
C PRO A 46 19.93 2.24 1.23
N GLY A 47 20.15 3.17 2.14
CA GLY A 47 19.51 3.09 3.44
C GLY A 47 18.03 3.42 3.36
N CYS A 48 17.30 3.00 4.36
CA CYS A 48 15.87 3.28 4.48
C CYS A 48 15.65 4.50 5.36
N GLU A 49 14.89 5.47 4.86
CA GLU A 49 14.51 6.62 5.67
C GLU A 49 13.31 6.28 6.54
N PHE A 50 13.33 6.78 7.76
CA PHE A 50 12.22 6.65 8.71
C PHE A 50 11.11 7.61 8.31
N LEU A 51 9.86 7.11 8.22
CA LEU A 51 8.71 7.96 8.01
C LEU A 51 7.88 8.10 9.28
N ARG A 52 7.51 6.97 9.88
CA ARG A 52 6.60 6.99 11.01
C ARG A 52 6.73 5.72 11.84
N GLU A 53 6.56 5.85 13.15
CA GLU A 53 6.42 4.73 14.08
C GLU A 53 4.93 4.53 14.36
N ASP A 54 4.47 3.30 14.20
CA ASP A 54 3.08 2.93 14.50
C ASP A 54 3.09 2.18 15.85
N THR A 55 2.53 2.84 16.86
CA THR A 55 2.48 2.29 18.21
C THR A 55 1.13 1.64 18.53
N GLY A 56 0.26 1.52 17.55
CA GLY A 56 -1.06 0.90 17.75
C GLY A 56 -0.95 -0.55 18.20
N ALA A 57 -1.90 -0.97 19.02
CA ALA A 57 -1.91 -2.34 19.54
C ALA A 57 -1.99 -3.34 18.40
N ASN A 58 -1.10 -4.33 18.44
CA ASN A 58 -1.04 -5.41 17.44
C ASN A 58 -0.84 -4.90 16.00
N ALA A 59 -0.16 -3.76 15.85
CA ALA A 59 0.12 -3.20 14.51
C ALA A 59 0.85 -4.20 13.61
N HIS A 60 1.69 -5.05 14.21
CA HIS A 60 2.47 -6.05 13.48
C HIS A 60 1.62 -7.20 12.95
N LEU A 61 0.39 -7.39 13.45
CA LEU A 61 -0.49 -8.47 13.03
C LEU A 61 -1.51 -8.04 11.98
N GLY A 62 -1.60 -6.75 11.68
CA GLY A 62 -2.59 -6.22 10.76
C GLY A 62 -2.31 -6.58 9.30
N LYS A 63 -3.33 -6.40 8.47
CA LYS A 63 -3.21 -6.52 7.02
C LYS A 63 -2.80 -5.17 6.47
N TRP A 64 -1.57 -5.04 6.02
CA TRP A 64 -1.07 -3.80 5.44
C TRP A 64 -1.38 -3.78 3.94
N PHE A 65 -1.60 -2.59 3.40
CA PHE A 65 -1.90 -2.38 1.99
C PHE A 65 -1.42 -1.00 1.58
N ASP A 66 -1.40 -0.74 0.27
CA ASP A 66 -1.00 0.56 -0.25
C ASP A 66 -2.00 1.06 -1.27
N ILE A 67 -2.09 2.37 -1.39
CA ILE A 67 -2.94 3.05 -2.35
C ILE A 67 -2.09 4.06 -3.11
N TYR A 68 -2.11 3.96 -4.42
CA TYR A 68 -1.53 4.98 -5.30
C TYR A 68 -2.66 5.60 -6.10
N ARG A 69 -2.98 6.85 -5.81
CA ARG A 69 -3.99 7.58 -6.56
C ARG A 69 -3.36 8.43 -7.65
N ASP A 70 -2.34 9.22 -7.26
CA ASP A 70 -1.56 10.03 -8.19
C ASP A 70 -0.24 10.42 -7.49
N PRO A 71 0.68 11.13 -8.17
CA PRO A 71 1.95 11.46 -7.53
C PRO A 71 1.83 12.26 -6.22
N ASN A 72 0.74 12.95 -6.02
CA ASN A 72 0.53 13.78 -4.82
C ASN A 72 -0.32 13.08 -3.76
N GLU A 73 -0.89 11.91 -4.07
CA GLU A 73 -1.74 11.19 -3.13
C GLU A 73 -1.36 9.72 -3.14
N GLN A 74 -0.52 9.36 -2.19
CA GLN A 74 -0.05 8.01 -1.97
C GLN A 74 -0.20 7.70 -0.50
N TYR A 75 -0.70 6.51 -0.18
CA TYR A 75 -1.03 6.13 1.19
C TYR A 75 -0.61 4.70 1.45
N ILE A 76 -0.27 4.43 2.72
CA ILE A 76 -0.10 3.07 3.23
C ILE A 76 -1.07 2.91 4.39
N GLY A 77 -1.79 1.81 4.39
CA GLY A 77 -2.80 1.56 5.41
C GLY A 77 -2.66 0.21 6.06
N SER A 78 -3.39 0.03 7.14
CA SER A 78 -3.41 -1.22 7.89
C SER A 78 -4.82 -1.52 8.35
N VAL A 79 -5.30 -2.73 8.04
CA VAL A 79 -6.53 -3.26 8.63
C VAL A 79 -6.11 -4.02 9.88
N ARG A 80 -6.45 -3.48 11.06
CA ARG A 80 -6.10 -4.08 12.34
C ARG A 80 -6.93 -5.35 12.58
N THR A 81 -6.45 -6.19 13.47
CA THR A 81 -7.15 -7.44 13.79
C THR A 81 -8.55 -7.22 14.37
N ASP A 82 -8.78 -6.08 14.99
CA ASP A 82 -10.09 -5.74 15.57
C ASP A 82 -11.03 -5.05 14.57
N GLY A 83 -10.63 -4.91 13.30
CA GLY A 83 -11.45 -4.28 12.29
C GLY A 83 -11.25 -2.78 12.14
N THR A 84 -10.35 -2.18 12.91
CA THR A 84 -9.96 -0.79 12.74
C THR A 84 -9.09 -0.65 11.50
N VAL A 85 -9.29 0.43 10.73
CA VAL A 85 -8.45 0.71 9.56
C VAL A 85 -7.68 2.00 9.83
N ASP A 86 -6.37 1.95 9.69
CA ASP A 86 -5.50 3.12 9.77
C ASP A 86 -4.94 3.42 8.40
N VAL A 87 -4.85 4.70 8.06
CA VAL A 87 -4.26 5.14 6.77
C VAL A 87 -3.26 6.23 7.07
N PHE A 88 -2.06 6.11 6.48
CA PHE A 88 -0.97 7.06 6.66
C PHE A 88 -0.60 7.67 5.32
N ARG A 89 -0.40 8.98 5.32
CA ARG A 89 0.08 9.70 4.14
C ARG A 89 1.57 9.44 3.96
N VAL A 90 2.00 9.08 2.75
CA VAL A 90 3.43 8.80 2.52
C VAL A 90 4.09 9.81 1.60
N VAL A 91 3.33 10.77 1.07
CA VAL A 91 3.87 11.95 0.38
C VAL A 91 3.16 13.19 0.92
N ASP A 92 3.78 14.35 0.80
CA ASP A 92 3.15 15.59 1.23
C ASP A 92 1.91 15.86 0.39
N ALA A 93 0.87 16.43 1.03
CA ALA A 93 -0.34 16.85 0.34
C ALA A 93 -0.03 17.96 -0.67
N PRO A 94 -0.83 18.09 -1.74
CA PRO A 94 -0.61 19.19 -2.69
C PRO A 94 -0.87 20.54 -2.03
N LEU A 95 -0.15 21.54 -2.51
CA LEU A 95 -0.34 22.90 -2.04
C LEU A 95 -1.70 23.44 -2.48
N ARG A 96 -2.34 24.15 -1.57
CA ARG A 96 -3.60 24.85 -1.81
C ARG A 96 -3.41 26.31 -1.48
N THR A 97 -4.18 27.16 -2.14
CA THR A 97 -4.08 28.61 -1.93
C THR A 97 -5.16 29.03 -0.94
N TYR A 98 -4.75 29.70 0.14
CA TYR A 98 -5.64 30.19 1.17
C TYR A 98 -5.39 31.66 1.44
N ARG A 99 -6.43 32.35 1.96
CA ARG A 99 -6.26 33.71 2.45
C ARG A 99 -5.39 33.71 3.71
N ASN A 100 -4.51 34.66 3.79
CA ASN A 100 -3.69 34.84 4.97
C ASN A 100 -4.47 35.62 6.05
N ASN A 101 -4.21 35.27 7.31
CA ASN A 101 -4.87 35.97 8.43
C ASN A 101 -4.39 37.42 8.48
N GLY A 102 -5.37 38.34 8.48
CA GLY A 102 -5.07 39.76 8.61
C GLY A 102 -4.36 40.40 7.42
N ASN A 103 -4.17 39.65 6.33
CA ASN A 103 -3.43 40.15 5.16
C ASN A 103 -4.29 39.89 3.91
N THR A 104 -4.08 40.73 2.89
CA THR A 104 -4.78 40.54 1.63
C THR A 104 -4.08 39.54 0.70
N ALA A 105 -2.82 39.25 0.94
CA ALA A 105 -2.05 38.32 0.11
C ALA A 105 -2.42 36.89 0.46
N ASP A 106 -2.60 36.07 -0.59
CA ASP A 106 -2.85 34.65 -0.42
C ASP A 106 -1.55 33.93 -0.05
N VAL A 107 -1.71 32.79 0.64
CA VAL A 107 -0.58 31.92 0.97
C VAL A 107 -0.84 30.52 0.43
N GLU A 108 0.21 29.84 0.07
CA GLU A 108 0.13 28.43 -0.33
C GLU A 108 0.44 27.57 0.88
N SER A 109 -0.40 26.57 1.11
CA SER A 109 -0.24 25.68 2.26
C SER A 109 -0.78 24.29 1.92
N ARG A 110 -0.23 23.29 2.60
CA ARG A 110 -0.71 21.91 2.50
C ARG A 110 -1.77 21.58 3.54
N GLU A 111 -2.02 22.45 4.48
CA GLU A 111 -2.88 22.25 5.63
C GLU A 111 -4.35 22.18 5.22
N TYR A 112 -5.12 21.40 5.96
CA TYR A 112 -6.55 21.26 5.70
C TYR A 112 -7.26 20.80 6.99
N VAL A 113 -8.60 20.80 6.96
CA VAL A 113 -9.40 20.34 8.09
C VAL A 113 -10.40 19.29 7.62
N VAL A 114 -10.76 18.40 8.54
CA VAL A 114 -11.67 17.28 8.31
C VAL A 114 -12.75 17.32 9.37
N VAL A 115 -14.00 17.07 8.96
CA VAL A 115 -15.11 16.97 9.91
C VAL A 115 -14.99 15.66 10.67
N THR A 116 -14.79 15.73 11.98
CA THR A 116 -14.69 14.52 12.82
C THR A 116 -15.95 14.30 13.64
N ASN A 117 -16.77 15.32 13.83
CA ASN A 117 -18.10 15.15 14.39
C ASN A 117 -19.05 16.10 13.65
N HIS A 118 -20.06 15.51 13.03
CA HIS A 118 -20.94 16.25 12.14
C HIS A 118 -22.00 17.09 12.86
N GLY A 119 -22.16 16.91 14.17
CA GLY A 119 -23.20 17.60 14.94
C GLY A 119 -24.59 17.23 14.43
N SER A 120 -25.58 18.05 14.79
CA SER A 120 -26.96 17.83 14.31
C SER A 120 -27.82 19.07 14.54
N GLY A 121 -28.94 19.14 13.80
CA GLY A 121 -29.91 20.17 14.01
C GLY A 121 -29.57 21.54 13.43
N PHE A 122 -28.59 21.60 12.51
CA PHE A 122 -28.21 22.88 11.91
C PHE A 122 -29.08 23.20 10.69
N THR A 123 -29.15 24.50 10.35
CA THR A 123 -29.91 24.94 9.16
C THR A 123 -29.13 24.60 7.90
N PRO A 124 -29.75 23.92 6.93
CA PRO A 124 -29.04 23.59 5.68
C PRO A 124 -28.55 24.81 4.92
N GLY A 125 -27.41 24.71 4.27
CA GLY A 125 -26.78 25.76 3.48
C GLY A 125 -25.31 25.90 3.78
N THR A 126 -24.69 26.88 3.12
CA THR A 126 -23.26 27.17 3.29
C THR A 126 -23.08 28.51 4.00
N THR A 127 -22.24 28.50 5.03
CA THR A 127 -21.88 29.72 5.77
C THR A 127 -20.34 29.87 5.68
N THR A 128 -19.90 31.10 5.38
CA THR A 128 -18.48 31.35 5.12
C THR A 128 -17.82 32.16 6.22
N ASN A 129 -16.52 32.05 6.32
CA ASN A 129 -15.67 32.87 7.21
C ASN A 129 -16.07 32.78 8.68
N ILE A 130 -16.22 31.53 9.17
CA ILE A 130 -16.66 31.30 10.54
C ILE A 130 -15.41 31.03 11.39
N ALA A 131 -15.33 31.68 12.55
CA ALA A 131 -14.23 31.53 13.47
C ALA A 131 -14.19 30.15 14.12
N THR A 132 -13.01 29.68 14.43
CA THR A 132 -12.81 28.39 15.13
C THR A 132 -12.10 28.63 16.45
N THR A 133 -12.24 27.67 17.35
CA THR A 133 -11.52 27.65 18.62
C THR A 133 -10.79 26.32 18.77
N ASN A 134 -9.48 26.39 18.97
CA ASN A 134 -8.68 25.20 19.23
C ASN A 134 -8.95 24.69 20.64
N THR A 135 -9.51 23.50 20.77
CA THR A 135 -9.85 22.93 22.07
C THR A 135 -8.80 21.96 22.58
N THR A 136 -7.78 21.65 21.78
CA THR A 136 -6.72 20.74 22.21
C THR A 136 -5.77 21.43 23.18
N ASP A 137 -5.25 22.60 22.79
CA ASP A 137 -4.36 23.35 23.67
C ASP A 137 -4.73 24.81 23.84
N GLY A 138 -5.66 25.31 23.05
CA GLY A 138 -6.14 26.69 23.13
C GLY A 138 -5.16 27.75 22.69
N ALA A 139 -4.02 27.37 22.14
CA ALA A 139 -2.94 28.32 21.86
C ALA A 139 -3.01 28.91 20.45
N ALA A 140 -3.25 28.09 19.46
CA ALA A 140 -3.34 28.56 18.06
C ALA A 140 -4.69 29.23 17.80
N THR A 141 -4.67 30.37 17.10
CA THR A 141 -5.89 31.18 16.85
C THR A 141 -5.91 31.68 15.41
N GLY A 142 -7.06 32.20 15.02
CA GLY A 142 -7.20 32.98 13.78
C GLY A 142 -7.68 32.19 12.58
N LEU A 143 -7.75 30.88 12.67
CA LEU A 143 -8.24 30.04 11.55
C LEU A 143 -9.75 30.23 11.38
N THR A 144 -10.21 30.50 10.16
CA THR A 144 -11.64 30.54 9.87
C THR A 144 -11.95 29.52 8.78
N VAL A 145 -13.21 29.09 8.78
CA VAL A 145 -13.67 28.02 7.89
C VAL A 145 -14.95 28.39 7.17
N ASN A 146 -15.19 27.72 6.05
CA ASN A 146 -16.49 27.69 5.37
C ASN A 146 -17.15 26.36 5.71
N VAL A 147 -18.43 26.41 6.09
CA VAL A 147 -19.16 25.24 6.56
C VAL A 147 -20.37 25.00 5.67
N THR A 148 -20.54 23.77 5.20
CA THR A 148 -21.72 23.36 4.44
C THR A 148 -22.51 22.35 5.26
N VAL A 149 -23.81 22.65 5.43
CA VAL A 149 -24.76 21.80 6.15
C VAL A 149 -25.71 21.17 5.14
N ASN A 150 -25.90 19.86 5.23
CA ASN A 150 -26.77 19.13 4.32
C ASN A 150 -28.25 19.24 4.73
N ALA A 151 -29.15 18.65 3.92
CA ALA A 151 -30.56 18.69 4.15
C ALA A 151 -31.01 18.02 5.46
N ALA A 152 -30.20 17.16 6.01
CA ALA A 152 -30.48 16.48 7.28
C ALA A 152 -30.02 17.29 8.51
N GLY A 153 -29.45 18.47 8.29
CA GLY A 153 -29.00 19.33 9.39
C GLY A 153 -27.65 18.90 9.98
N LEU A 154 -26.85 18.22 9.20
CA LEU A 154 -25.51 17.76 9.60
C LEU A 154 -24.46 18.52 8.80
N ILE A 155 -23.31 18.80 9.42
CA ILE A 155 -22.19 19.38 8.68
C ILE A 155 -21.67 18.32 7.71
N SER A 156 -21.75 18.61 6.41
CA SER A 156 -21.29 17.67 5.40
C SER A 156 -19.88 17.97 4.88
N PHE A 157 -19.44 19.23 4.98
CA PHE A 157 -18.16 19.63 4.43
C PHE A 157 -17.66 20.89 5.13
N VAL A 158 -16.35 20.94 5.40
CA VAL A 158 -15.69 22.14 5.94
C VAL A 158 -14.37 22.31 5.20
N GLU A 159 -14.08 23.54 4.84
CA GLU A 159 -12.78 23.88 4.26
C GLU A 159 -12.22 25.11 4.94
N ILE A 160 -10.91 25.28 4.90
CA ILE A 160 -10.26 26.46 5.47
C ILE A 160 -10.58 27.65 4.57
N ASN A 161 -11.09 28.73 5.18
CA ASN A 161 -11.32 29.99 4.49
C ASN A 161 -10.12 30.91 4.62
N ARG A 162 -9.54 30.99 5.83
CA ARG A 162 -8.39 31.85 6.13
C ARG A 162 -7.45 31.12 7.08
N MET A 163 -6.16 31.17 6.79
CA MET A 163 -5.14 30.51 7.63
C MET A 163 -5.07 31.15 9.00
N GLY A 164 -4.55 30.40 9.95
CA GLY A 164 -4.36 30.88 11.31
C GLY A 164 -3.31 31.99 11.42
N ASP A 165 -3.27 32.61 12.58
CA ASP A 165 -2.36 33.74 12.83
C ASP A 165 -0.94 33.21 13.02
N PRO A 166 0.00 33.58 12.15
CA PRO A 166 1.38 33.09 12.30
C PRO A 166 2.10 33.64 13.53
N ALA A 167 1.57 34.69 14.15
CA ALA A 167 2.15 35.20 15.38
C ALA A 167 1.72 34.45 16.63
N ALA A 168 0.63 33.63 16.50
CA ALA A 168 0.23 32.73 17.57
C ALA A 168 0.96 31.39 17.43
N ASN A 169 0.78 30.51 18.39
CA ASN A 169 1.31 29.17 18.28
C ASN A 169 0.74 28.49 17.04
N ALA A 170 1.57 27.70 16.39
CA ALA A 170 1.13 26.99 15.16
C ALA A 170 0.10 25.92 15.50
N TYR A 171 -0.85 25.74 14.61
CA TYR A 171 -1.73 24.57 14.68
C TYR A 171 -0.91 23.30 14.41
N GLU A 172 -1.26 22.24 15.11
CA GLU A 172 -0.56 20.98 15.00
C GLU A 172 -1.50 19.91 14.44
N HIS A 173 -0.91 18.92 13.82
CA HIS A 173 -1.69 17.76 13.33
C HIS A 173 -2.46 17.14 14.50
N GLY A 174 -3.76 16.95 14.29
CA GLY A 174 -4.62 16.35 15.30
C GLY A 174 -5.33 17.36 16.21
N ASP A 175 -5.04 18.66 16.09
CA ASP A 175 -5.76 19.67 16.87
C ASP A 175 -7.25 19.58 16.57
N VAL A 176 -8.05 19.56 17.62
CA VAL A 176 -9.51 19.51 17.54
C VAL A 176 -10.06 20.93 17.70
N LEU A 177 -10.87 21.35 16.73
CA LEU A 177 -11.42 22.69 16.70
C LEU A 177 -12.94 22.62 16.77
N THR A 178 -13.52 23.55 17.53
CA THR A 178 -14.97 23.80 17.49
C THR A 178 -15.23 24.99 16.58
N ILE A 179 -16.44 25.01 16.01
CA ILE A 179 -16.85 26.03 15.05
C ILE A 179 -17.87 26.93 15.70
N THR A 180 -17.62 28.23 15.69
CA THR A 180 -18.53 29.21 16.31
C THR A 180 -19.90 29.12 15.67
N GLY A 181 -20.95 28.99 16.49
CA GLY A 181 -22.33 28.87 16.01
C GLY A 181 -22.79 27.46 15.70
N PHE A 182 -21.88 26.44 15.82
CA PHE A 182 -22.20 25.05 15.55
C PHE A 182 -21.93 24.22 16.79
N ALA A 183 -22.56 24.55 17.87
CA ALA A 183 -22.20 24.02 19.19
C ALA A 183 -22.81 22.65 19.50
N ALA A 184 -23.65 22.07 18.66
CA ALA A 184 -24.32 20.81 18.95
C ALA A 184 -23.40 19.62 18.62
N GLY A 185 -22.23 19.60 19.26
CA GLY A 185 -21.27 18.50 19.14
C GLY A 185 -20.35 18.56 17.92
N ALA A 186 -20.51 19.55 17.06
CA ALA A 186 -19.73 19.61 15.82
C ALA A 186 -18.26 19.88 16.11
N GLN A 187 -17.39 19.10 15.47
CA GLN A 187 -15.95 19.26 15.61
C GLN A 187 -15.25 19.00 14.29
N ILE A 188 -14.14 19.71 14.09
CA ILE A 188 -13.22 19.44 12.99
C ILE A 188 -11.82 19.18 13.56
N THR A 189 -11.01 18.49 12.79
CA THR A 189 -9.63 18.19 13.17
C THR A 189 -8.70 18.77 12.11
N TYR A 190 -7.60 19.35 12.57
CA TYR A 190 -6.61 20.01 11.73
C TYR A 190 -5.53 19.03 11.28
N PHE A 191 -5.17 19.09 10.02
CA PHE A 191 -4.12 18.26 9.42
C PHE A 191 -3.08 19.16 8.76
N THR A 192 -1.79 18.87 9.02
CA THR A 192 -0.71 19.64 8.42
C THR A 192 -0.45 19.27 6.96
N GLY A 193 -0.88 18.08 6.53
CA GLY A 193 -0.67 17.64 5.15
C GLY A 193 0.73 17.14 4.86
N LEU A 194 1.50 16.83 5.87
CA LEU A 194 2.88 16.35 5.71
C LEU A 194 2.90 14.82 5.67
N ALA A 195 3.90 14.29 4.94
CA ALA A 195 4.12 12.85 4.89
C ALA A 195 4.32 12.30 6.31
N GLY A 196 3.72 11.15 6.57
CA GLY A 196 3.79 10.49 7.86
C GLY A 196 2.58 10.71 8.76
N GLU A 197 1.70 11.64 8.43
CA GLU A 197 0.52 11.86 9.28
C GLU A 197 -0.51 10.76 9.10
N GLN A 198 -1.22 10.45 10.18
CA GLN A 198 -2.33 9.49 10.15
C GLN A 198 -3.60 10.23 9.77
N LEU A 199 -4.32 9.68 8.80
CA LEU A 199 -5.52 10.30 8.26
C LEU A 199 -6.75 9.84 9.03
N ASN A 200 -7.82 10.64 8.93
CA ASN A 200 -9.08 10.32 9.57
C ASN A 200 -9.81 9.24 8.76
N VAL A 201 -10.25 8.18 9.44
CA VAL A 201 -11.02 7.09 8.84
C VAL A 201 -12.35 7.02 9.58
N LYS A 202 -13.43 7.10 8.81
CA LYS A 202 -14.81 7.05 9.33
C LYS A 202 -15.43 5.70 8.96
N TYR A 203 -16.40 5.30 9.75
CA TYR A 203 -17.09 4.01 9.53
C TYR A 203 -18.59 4.27 9.42
N ASP A 204 -19.21 3.54 8.49
CA ASP A 204 -20.66 3.61 8.29
C ASP A 204 -21.16 2.20 8.04
N ASP A 205 -22.16 1.77 8.77
CA ASP A 205 -22.73 0.43 8.58
C ASP A 205 -23.84 0.42 7.53
N VAL A 206 -24.13 1.56 6.92
CA VAL A 206 -25.14 1.66 5.85
C VAL A 206 -24.46 1.48 4.51
N GLY A 207 -24.95 0.55 3.71
CA GLY A 207 -24.38 0.30 2.39
C GLY A 207 -24.59 1.49 1.46
N HIS A 208 -23.56 1.78 0.66
CA HIS A 208 -23.59 2.82 -0.36
C HIS A 208 -23.43 2.21 -1.74
N SER A 209 -24.15 2.71 -2.72
CA SER A 209 -23.87 2.36 -4.11
C SER A 209 -22.64 3.12 -4.57
N ILE A 210 -21.94 2.60 -5.56
CA ILE A 210 -20.73 3.25 -6.05
C ILE A 210 -21.04 4.62 -6.64
N ASN A 211 -22.27 4.82 -7.10
CA ASN A 211 -22.67 6.12 -7.64
C ASN A 211 -22.90 7.16 -6.56
N ASP A 212 -23.15 6.73 -5.33
CA ASP A 212 -23.33 7.62 -4.20
C ASP A 212 -22.05 8.00 -3.50
N LEU A 213 -20.95 7.31 -3.80
CA LEU A 213 -19.69 7.50 -3.09
C LEU A 213 -19.09 8.88 -3.26
N ASN A 214 -19.41 9.54 -4.39
CA ASN A 214 -18.89 10.88 -4.67
C ASN A 214 -19.91 11.98 -4.37
N THR A 215 -21.06 11.64 -3.83
CA THR A 215 -22.08 12.61 -3.48
C THR A 215 -21.87 13.06 -2.04
N ALA A 216 -21.19 14.16 -1.88
CA ALA A 216 -20.88 14.66 -0.54
C ALA A 216 -22.17 14.96 0.22
N GLY A 217 -22.32 14.34 1.38
CA GLY A 217 -23.29 14.79 2.35
C GLY A 217 -24.68 14.18 2.31
N THR A 218 -24.86 13.05 1.62
CA THR A 218 -26.19 12.41 1.68
C THR A 218 -26.40 11.68 3.00
N THR A 219 -25.33 11.11 3.56
CA THR A 219 -25.40 10.45 4.87
C THR A 219 -24.10 10.71 5.62
N ALA A 220 -24.19 11.31 6.79
CA ALA A 220 -23.01 11.47 7.62
C ALA A 220 -22.69 10.15 8.30
N PRO A 221 -21.43 9.72 8.29
CA PRO A 221 -21.05 8.52 9.04
C PRO A 221 -21.36 8.70 10.52
N THR A 222 -21.80 7.65 11.16
CA THR A 222 -22.06 7.73 12.61
C THR A 222 -20.73 7.82 13.34
N THR A 223 -20.69 8.66 14.35
CA THR A 223 -19.48 8.81 15.16
C THR A 223 -19.30 7.69 16.17
N ALA A 224 -20.28 6.82 16.29
CA ALA A 224 -20.23 5.72 17.26
C ALA A 224 -19.41 4.53 16.76
N ASP A 225 -19.34 4.35 15.46
CA ASP A 225 -18.64 3.18 14.90
C ASP A 225 -17.17 3.51 14.68
N THR A 226 -16.31 2.73 15.31
CA THR A 226 -14.86 2.91 15.20
C THR A 226 -14.17 1.70 14.58
N THR A 227 -14.92 0.65 14.26
CA THR A 227 -14.38 -0.57 13.66
C THR A 227 -15.36 -1.10 12.63
N CYS A 228 -14.87 -1.96 11.77
CA CYS A 228 -15.68 -2.64 10.76
C CYS A 228 -15.68 -4.14 11.05
N GLY A 229 -16.83 -4.70 11.39
CA GLY A 229 -16.94 -6.09 11.78
C GLY A 229 -16.50 -7.08 10.71
N TYR A 230 -16.77 -6.76 9.44
CA TYR A 230 -16.36 -7.61 8.32
C TYR A 230 -14.85 -7.78 8.25
N LEU A 231 -14.09 -6.78 8.72
CA LEU A 231 -12.63 -6.78 8.62
C LEU A 231 -11.92 -7.38 9.83
N VAL A 232 -12.66 -7.81 10.86
CA VAL A 232 -12.06 -8.50 12.02
C VAL A 232 -11.42 -9.81 11.55
N HIS A 233 -10.16 -10.03 11.97
CA HIS A 233 -9.43 -11.21 11.51
C HIS A 233 -8.37 -11.60 12.52
N THR A 234 -7.89 -12.83 12.44
CA THR A 234 -6.78 -13.32 13.25
C THR A 234 -5.54 -13.60 12.41
N ASP A 235 -5.70 -13.71 11.09
CA ASP A 235 -4.63 -13.99 10.15
C ASP A 235 -4.73 -12.99 9.01
N SER A 236 -3.73 -12.11 8.88
CA SER A 236 -3.75 -11.05 7.88
C SER A 236 -3.75 -11.59 6.45
N ASP A 237 -3.30 -12.82 6.23
CA ASP A 237 -3.34 -13.43 4.89
C ASP A 237 -4.75 -13.73 4.43
N ARG A 238 -5.74 -13.71 5.34
CA ARG A 238 -7.14 -13.95 4.98
C ARG A 238 -7.85 -12.68 4.48
N ILE A 239 -7.23 -11.52 4.61
CA ILE A 239 -7.78 -10.26 4.09
C ILE A 239 -7.06 -9.92 2.80
N LYS A 240 -7.82 -9.65 1.73
CA LYS A 240 -7.27 -9.23 0.44
C LYS A 240 -7.82 -7.86 0.07
N SER A 241 -7.09 -7.12 -0.73
CA SER A 241 -7.51 -5.79 -1.13
C SER A 241 -7.26 -5.56 -2.61
N LEU A 242 -8.13 -4.75 -3.21
CA LEU A 242 -7.97 -4.28 -4.60
C LEU A 242 -8.34 -2.82 -4.64
N THR A 243 -7.44 -1.99 -5.17
CA THR A 243 -7.69 -0.56 -5.30
C THR A 243 -7.94 -0.22 -6.77
N VAL A 244 -9.06 0.44 -7.04
CA VAL A 244 -9.42 0.95 -8.36
C VAL A 244 -9.78 2.42 -8.20
N ASN A 245 -8.98 3.29 -8.80
CA ASN A 245 -9.15 4.74 -8.68
C ASN A 245 -9.16 5.18 -7.22
N ASP A 246 -10.28 5.70 -6.74
CA ASP A 246 -10.43 6.25 -5.40
C ASP A 246 -11.00 5.26 -4.41
N THR A 247 -11.24 4.03 -4.84
CA THR A 247 -11.94 3.02 -4.02
C THR A 247 -11.08 1.81 -3.80
N THR A 248 -10.97 1.37 -2.56
CA THR A 248 -10.30 0.12 -2.19
C THR A 248 -11.36 -0.87 -1.70
N ALA A 249 -11.43 -2.04 -2.32
CA ALA A 249 -12.31 -3.11 -1.88
C ALA A 249 -11.53 -4.08 -1.02
N PHE A 250 -12.14 -4.52 0.08
CA PHE A 250 -11.57 -5.51 0.99
C PHE A 250 -12.36 -6.79 0.95
N VAL A 251 -11.67 -7.91 0.90
CA VAL A 251 -12.25 -9.25 0.90
C VAL A 251 -11.76 -10.00 2.14
N ASN A 252 -12.68 -10.54 2.92
CA ASN A 252 -12.35 -11.44 4.03
C ASN A 252 -12.64 -12.86 3.60
N ARG A 253 -11.59 -13.66 3.44
CA ARG A 253 -11.69 -15.04 2.95
C ARG A 253 -12.38 -15.99 3.94
N ASP A 254 -12.63 -15.54 5.17
CA ASP A 254 -13.26 -16.38 6.19
C ASP A 254 -14.76 -16.12 6.35
N THR A 255 -15.31 -15.08 5.72
CA THR A 255 -16.71 -14.73 5.86
C THR A 255 -17.55 -15.46 4.83
N VAL A 256 -18.56 -16.20 5.30
CA VAL A 256 -19.50 -16.90 4.42
C VAL A 256 -20.57 -15.90 3.99
N THR A 257 -20.76 -15.76 2.69
CA THR A 257 -21.76 -14.83 2.15
C THR A 257 -23.18 -15.40 2.30
N ALA A 258 -24.17 -14.52 2.40
CA ALA A 258 -25.54 -14.93 2.63
C ALA A 258 -26.51 -13.94 2.00
N MET A 259 -27.74 -14.41 1.77
CA MET A 259 -28.87 -13.52 1.51
C MET A 259 -29.39 -12.99 2.84
N THR A 260 -30.16 -11.91 2.80
CA THR A 260 -30.75 -11.32 4.02
C THR A 260 -31.90 -12.15 4.58
N GLY A 261 -32.45 -13.06 3.80
CA GLY A 261 -33.69 -13.76 4.14
C GLY A 261 -34.95 -12.99 3.78
N THR A 262 -34.79 -11.80 3.23
CA THR A 262 -35.95 -11.04 2.72
C THR A 262 -36.47 -11.73 1.46
N THR A 263 -37.77 -12.04 1.47
CA THR A 263 -38.37 -12.71 0.34
C THR A 263 -39.43 -11.83 -0.29
N GLU A 264 -39.70 -12.07 -1.54
CA GLU A 264 -40.81 -11.43 -2.22
C GLU A 264 -42.12 -11.85 -1.50
N PRO A 265 -42.94 -10.89 -1.10
CA PRO A 265 -44.17 -11.24 -0.40
C PRO A 265 -45.08 -12.15 -1.24
N ALA A 266 -45.88 -12.94 -0.57
CA ALA A 266 -46.91 -13.74 -1.25
C ALA A 266 -47.85 -12.86 -2.06
N ALA A 267 -48.39 -13.42 -3.13
CA ALA A 267 -49.37 -12.68 -3.94
C ALA A 267 -50.56 -12.30 -3.07
N GLU A 268 -51.06 -11.10 -3.27
CA GLU A 268 -52.25 -10.64 -2.54
C GLU A 268 -53.48 -11.40 -3.05
N ALA A 269 -54.51 -11.50 -2.21
CA ALA A 269 -55.76 -12.11 -2.61
C ALA A 269 -56.56 -11.06 -3.39
N GLU A 270 -56.28 -10.97 -4.69
CA GLU A 270 -56.89 -9.99 -5.57
C GLU A 270 -57.23 -10.60 -6.91
N GLY A 271 -58.14 -9.97 -7.62
CA GLY A 271 -58.56 -10.39 -8.94
C GLY A 271 -58.95 -9.19 -9.77
N PHE A 272 -59.00 -9.35 -11.05
CA PHE A 272 -59.35 -8.29 -11.99
C PHE A 272 -60.29 -8.86 -13.03
N MET A 273 -61.37 -8.10 -13.30
CA MET A 273 -62.27 -8.37 -14.38
C MET A 273 -62.32 -7.19 -15.34
N GLU A 274 -62.34 -7.46 -16.59
CA GLU A 274 -62.33 -6.45 -17.62
C GLU A 274 -63.45 -6.70 -18.63
N VAL A 275 -64.18 -5.65 -18.97
CA VAL A 275 -65.16 -5.72 -20.06
C VAL A 275 -64.42 -5.48 -21.36
N THR A 276 -64.34 -6.49 -22.21
CA THR A 276 -63.57 -6.41 -23.46
C THR A 276 -64.42 -6.03 -24.68
N VAL A 277 -65.68 -6.37 -24.67
CA VAL A 277 -66.60 -6.13 -25.75
C VAL A 277 -67.90 -5.57 -25.15
N LEU A 278 -68.36 -4.44 -25.68
CA LEU A 278 -69.70 -3.91 -25.30
C LEU A 278 -70.69 -4.34 -26.38
N ALA A 279 -71.70 -5.05 -25.92
CA ALA A 279 -72.75 -5.57 -26.81
C ALA A 279 -74.10 -5.42 -26.13
N PHE A 280 -75.09 -4.99 -26.91
CA PHE A 280 -76.45 -4.75 -26.43
C PHE A 280 -77.19 -6.09 -26.21
N SER A 281 -78.07 -6.08 -25.23
CA SER A 281 -78.91 -7.27 -24.92
C SER A 281 -78.14 -8.52 -24.55
N GLN A 282 -76.91 -8.36 -24.05
CA GLN A 282 -76.11 -9.47 -23.60
C GLN A 282 -76.10 -9.52 -22.06
N VAL A 283 -75.84 -10.69 -21.54
CA VAL A 283 -75.65 -10.91 -20.13
C VAL A 283 -74.17 -11.01 -19.84
N TYR A 284 -73.74 -10.17 -18.86
CA TYR A 284 -72.34 -10.19 -18.38
C TYR A 284 -72.35 -10.89 -17.04
N GLN A 285 -71.52 -11.95 -16.90
CA GLN A 285 -71.50 -12.74 -15.69
C GLN A 285 -70.06 -13.17 -15.39
N PHE A 286 -69.68 -13.11 -14.14
CA PHE A 286 -68.50 -13.77 -13.64
C PHE A 286 -68.81 -14.35 -12.29
N ASN A 287 -68.01 -15.37 -11.90
CA ASN A 287 -68.16 -16.07 -10.65
C ASN A 287 -66.96 -15.81 -9.76
N ILE A 288 -67.17 -15.56 -8.47
CA ILE A 288 -66.09 -15.47 -7.47
C ILE A 288 -66.19 -16.76 -6.64
N LYS A 289 -65.15 -17.56 -6.66
CA LYS A 289 -65.08 -18.80 -5.88
C LYS A 289 -64.09 -18.63 -4.70
N GLN A 290 -64.66 -18.84 -3.48
CA GLN A 290 -63.84 -18.78 -2.28
C GLN A 290 -64.29 -19.84 -1.28
N GLY A 291 -63.38 -20.67 -0.82
CA GLY A 291 -63.66 -21.67 0.22
C GLY A 291 -64.81 -22.59 -0.04
N GLY A 292 -65.01 -23.04 -1.31
CA GLY A 292 -66.08 -23.90 -1.67
C GLY A 292 -67.38 -23.20 -2.00
N THR A 293 -67.46 -21.88 -1.80
CA THR A 293 -68.64 -21.09 -2.12
C THR A 293 -68.43 -20.36 -3.43
N THR A 294 -69.45 -20.39 -4.30
CA THR A 294 -69.44 -19.70 -5.57
C THR A 294 -70.48 -18.56 -5.50
N HIS A 295 -69.96 -17.34 -5.74
CA HIS A 295 -70.83 -16.18 -5.87
C HIS A 295 -70.96 -15.84 -7.36
N GLU A 296 -72.16 -15.93 -7.86
CA GLU A 296 -72.45 -15.54 -9.25
C GLU A 296 -72.80 -14.05 -9.28
N VAL A 297 -72.11 -13.31 -10.12
CA VAL A 297 -72.35 -11.88 -10.30
C VAL A 297 -72.80 -11.69 -11.73
N THR A 298 -74.04 -11.31 -11.91
CA THR A 298 -74.66 -11.28 -13.22
C THR A 298 -75.30 -9.93 -13.46
N ILE A 299 -74.98 -9.32 -14.59
CA ILE A 299 -75.53 -8.00 -14.99
C ILE A 299 -76.04 -8.17 -16.42
N ALA A 300 -77.26 -7.77 -16.65
CA ALA A 300 -77.83 -7.77 -17.97
C ALA A 300 -77.72 -6.37 -18.59
N ALA A 301 -77.08 -6.26 -19.74
CA ALA A 301 -77.01 -5.00 -20.48
C ALA A 301 -78.24 -4.90 -21.38
N THR A 302 -79.24 -4.17 -20.94
CA THR A 302 -80.55 -4.30 -21.50
C THR A 302 -80.91 -3.24 -22.56
N GLY A 303 -80.22 -2.15 -22.75
CA GLY A 303 -80.62 -1.20 -23.74
C GLY A 303 -79.49 -0.39 -24.28
N ALA A 304 -79.69 0.19 -25.47
CA ALA A 304 -78.67 0.96 -26.14
C ALA A 304 -78.24 2.20 -25.34
N THR A 305 -79.14 2.79 -24.56
CA THR A 305 -78.81 4.00 -23.79
C THR A 305 -78.25 3.71 -22.40
N SER A 306 -78.37 2.46 -21.92
CA SER A 306 -77.87 2.04 -20.61
C SER A 306 -76.70 1.10 -20.70
N ALA A 307 -76.39 0.57 -21.87
CA ALA A 307 -75.26 -0.36 -22.03
C ALA A 307 -73.97 0.42 -22.33
N THR A 308 -73.34 0.87 -21.29
CA THR A 308 -72.01 1.50 -21.37
C THR A 308 -71.05 0.67 -20.50
N VAL A 309 -69.81 0.78 -20.80
CA VAL A 309 -68.77 0.06 -19.97
C VAL A 309 -68.85 0.56 -18.54
N GLU A 310 -68.94 1.89 -18.38
CA GLU A 310 -69.02 2.44 -17.06
C GLU A 310 -70.26 2.01 -16.30
N GLY A 311 -71.39 1.93 -16.97
CA GLY A 311 -72.64 1.47 -16.33
C GLY A 311 -72.58 -0.01 -15.91
N ILE A 312 -71.98 -0.83 -16.73
CA ILE A 312 -71.77 -2.26 -16.41
C ILE A 312 -70.84 -2.36 -15.20
N LEU A 313 -69.75 -1.60 -15.20
CA LEU A 313 -68.78 -1.64 -14.11
C LEU A 313 -69.42 -1.11 -12.81
N ASP A 314 -70.22 -0.08 -12.88
CA ASP A 314 -70.90 0.46 -11.67
C ASP A 314 -71.83 -0.61 -11.08
N ALA A 315 -72.53 -1.34 -11.95
CA ALA A 315 -73.42 -2.39 -11.48
C ALA A 315 -72.66 -3.57 -10.89
N PHE A 316 -71.56 -3.96 -11.50
CA PHE A 316 -70.69 -5.02 -10.95
C PHE A 316 -70.05 -4.57 -9.65
N LYS A 317 -69.59 -3.36 -9.56
CA LYS A 317 -69.05 -2.84 -8.30
C LYS A 317 -70.05 -2.91 -7.20
N THR A 318 -71.30 -2.47 -7.46
CA THR A 318 -72.32 -2.55 -6.44
C THR A 318 -72.59 -3.96 -5.99
N ALA A 319 -72.63 -4.89 -6.94
CA ALA A 319 -72.90 -6.31 -6.65
C ALA A 319 -71.77 -6.94 -5.87
N VAL A 320 -70.52 -6.66 -6.23
CA VAL A 320 -69.33 -7.23 -5.55
C VAL A 320 -69.20 -6.67 -4.14
N ASP A 321 -69.35 -5.36 -4.01
CA ASP A 321 -69.24 -4.68 -2.70
C ASP A 321 -70.37 -5.11 -1.74
N ALA A 322 -71.47 -5.67 -2.27
CA ALA A 322 -72.53 -6.23 -1.42
C ALA A 322 -72.18 -7.59 -0.86
N LEU A 323 -71.22 -8.27 -1.41
CA LEU A 323 -70.76 -9.54 -0.88
C LEU A 323 -69.91 -9.30 0.38
N ALA A 324 -70.06 -10.19 1.36
CA ALA A 324 -69.56 -9.92 2.70
C ALA A 324 -68.06 -9.80 2.78
N ASN A 325 -67.29 -10.47 1.94
CA ASN A 325 -65.86 -10.56 2.06
C ASN A 325 -65.07 -9.84 0.94
N PHE A 326 -65.74 -9.07 0.12
CA PHE A 326 -65.10 -8.51 -1.09
C PHE A 326 -65.33 -6.98 -1.18
N THR A 327 -64.34 -6.34 -1.70
CA THR A 327 -64.42 -4.89 -2.06
C THR A 327 -63.84 -4.75 -3.48
N SER A 328 -64.31 -3.70 -4.16
CA SER A 328 -63.86 -3.50 -5.53
C SER A 328 -63.59 -2.03 -5.83
N THR A 329 -62.77 -1.81 -6.85
CA THR A 329 -62.41 -0.47 -7.32
C THR A 329 -62.42 -0.47 -8.84
N LYS A 330 -63.09 0.52 -9.45
CA LYS A 330 -63.07 0.65 -10.91
C LYS A 330 -61.74 1.21 -11.37
N ILE A 331 -61.16 0.55 -12.36
CA ILE A 331 -59.91 0.96 -13.01
C ILE A 331 -60.11 0.78 -14.53
N GLY A 332 -60.12 1.86 -15.29
CA GLY A 332 -60.27 1.77 -16.72
C GLY A 332 -61.57 1.03 -17.11
N ASN A 333 -61.43 0.02 -17.96
CA ASN A 333 -62.56 -0.81 -18.40
C ASN A 333 -62.75 -2.04 -17.50
N GLY A 334 -62.17 -2.00 -16.31
CA GLY A 334 -62.23 -3.17 -15.42
C GLY A 334 -62.50 -2.85 -13.96
N LEU A 335 -62.56 -3.91 -13.19
CA LEU A 335 -62.86 -3.83 -11.75
C LEU A 335 -61.80 -4.65 -11.01
N HIS A 336 -61.06 -3.97 -10.13
CA HIS A 336 -60.12 -4.62 -9.23
C HIS A 336 -60.83 -5.08 -7.96
N ILE A 337 -60.77 -6.38 -7.68
CA ILE A 337 -61.50 -7.00 -6.60
C ILE A 337 -60.50 -7.52 -5.57
N THR A 338 -60.74 -7.23 -4.31
CA THR A 338 -59.94 -7.75 -3.20
C THR A 338 -60.80 -8.46 -2.19
N ALA A 339 -60.24 -9.45 -1.53
CA ALA A 339 -60.89 -10.11 -0.42
C ALA A 339 -60.57 -9.38 0.87
N SER A 340 -61.57 -8.85 1.54
CA SER A 340 -61.34 -8.04 2.74
C SER A 340 -60.79 -8.86 3.90
N SER A 341 -61.01 -10.15 3.91
CA SER A 341 -60.41 -11.07 4.91
C SER A 341 -59.05 -11.61 4.48
N GLY A 342 -58.58 -11.25 3.31
CA GLY A 342 -57.32 -11.77 2.77
C GLY A 342 -57.38 -13.21 2.30
N GLY A 343 -58.53 -13.80 2.21
CA GLY A 343 -58.66 -15.19 1.78
C GLY A 343 -58.53 -15.38 0.26
N VAL A 344 -57.82 -16.40 -0.14
CA VAL A 344 -57.63 -16.71 -1.57
C VAL A 344 -58.95 -16.98 -2.26
N PHE A 345 -59.13 -16.43 -3.43
CA PHE A 345 -60.30 -16.70 -4.27
C PHE A 345 -59.88 -16.78 -5.71
N SER A 346 -60.80 -17.29 -6.55
CA SER A 346 -60.58 -17.32 -7.99
C SER A 346 -61.74 -16.71 -8.71
N LEU A 347 -61.50 -16.23 -9.94
CA LEU A 347 -62.52 -15.64 -10.80
C LEU A 347 -62.65 -16.54 -12.05
N GLU A 348 -63.87 -16.70 -12.52
CA GLU A 348 -64.09 -17.31 -13.81
C GLU A 348 -65.32 -16.70 -14.47
N THR A 349 -65.38 -16.77 -15.79
CA THR A 349 -66.52 -16.23 -16.52
C THR A 349 -66.94 -17.21 -17.59
N PRO A 350 -68.28 -17.48 -17.72
CA PRO A 350 -68.80 -18.17 -18.87
C PRO A 350 -68.85 -17.31 -20.13
N GLU A 351 -68.70 -15.97 -19.99
CA GLU A 351 -68.85 -15.01 -21.09
C GLU A 351 -67.51 -14.54 -21.63
N ARG A 352 -66.63 -15.45 -22.03
CA ARG A 352 -65.28 -15.17 -22.45
C ARG A 352 -65.18 -14.28 -23.68
N GLN A 353 -66.24 -14.13 -24.44
CA GLN A 353 -66.27 -13.25 -25.61
C GLN A 353 -66.57 -11.83 -25.26
N LEU A 354 -67.10 -11.58 -24.05
CA LEU A 354 -67.48 -10.26 -23.60
C LEU A 354 -66.58 -9.69 -22.53
N MET A 355 -65.96 -10.55 -21.77
CA MET A 355 -65.16 -10.13 -20.65
C MET A 355 -64.03 -11.08 -20.36
N ASN A 356 -63.02 -10.60 -19.67
CA ASN A 356 -61.85 -11.32 -19.27
C ASN A 356 -61.70 -11.20 -17.74
N VAL A 357 -61.41 -12.32 -17.11
CA VAL A 357 -61.19 -12.34 -15.65
C VAL A 357 -59.91 -13.13 -15.35
N PHE A 358 -59.18 -12.67 -14.31
CA PHE A 358 -58.01 -13.41 -13.81
C PHE A 358 -57.75 -13.04 -12.36
N THR A 359 -57.05 -13.90 -11.68
CA THR A 359 -56.56 -13.62 -10.32
C THR A 359 -55.03 -13.59 -10.29
N ASP A 360 -54.44 -14.75 -10.07
CA ASP A 360 -52.98 -14.82 -9.92
C ASP A 360 -52.24 -15.49 -11.09
N GLU A 361 -53.00 -15.93 -12.11
CA GLU A 361 -52.40 -16.66 -13.24
C GLU A 361 -53.16 -16.36 -14.52
N VAL A 362 -52.44 -16.21 -15.63
CA VAL A 362 -52.99 -16.20 -16.96
C VAL A 362 -52.16 -17.12 -17.87
N GLN A 363 -52.80 -17.57 -18.97
CA GLN A 363 -52.14 -18.46 -19.89
C GLN A 363 -51.27 -17.77 -20.93
N ASP A 364 -51.53 -16.47 -21.15
CA ASP A 364 -50.82 -15.72 -22.17
C ASP A 364 -50.82 -14.22 -21.75
N ILE A 365 -49.72 -13.54 -22.00
CA ILE A 365 -49.60 -12.13 -21.63
C ILE A 365 -50.61 -11.25 -22.39
N THR A 366 -51.07 -11.67 -23.53
CA THR A 366 -52.07 -10.90 -24.30
C THR A 366 -53.41 -10.83 -23.60
N LEU A 367 -53.64 -11.66 -22.59
CA LEU A 367 -54.86 -11.62 -21.81
C LEU A 367 -54.87 -10.52 -20.73
N LEU A 368 -53.75 -9.84 -20.54
CA LEU A 368 -53.63 -8.83 -19.50
C LEU A 368 -54.12 -7.47 -20.02
N PRO A 369 -54.80 -6.69 -19.19
CA PRO A 369 -55.34 -5.40 -19.63
C PRO A 369 -54.25 -4.29 -19.67
N ASP A 370 -54.56 -3.24 -20.46
CA ASP A 370 -53.70 -2.06 -20.53
C ASP A 370 -53.84 -1.15 -19.29
N GLN A 371 -54.87 -1.35 -18.51
CA GLN A 371 -55.11 -0.55 -17.30
C GLN A 371 -55.43 -1.50 -16.15
N CYS A 372 -54.75 -1.31 -15.02
CA CYS A 372 -54.84 -2.23 -13.90
C CYS A 372 -54.42 -1.56 -12.59
N HIS A 373 -54.51 -2.27 -11.51
CA HIS A 373 -54.05 -1.88 -10.20
C HIS A 373 -52.51 -1.83 -10.16
N HIS A 374 -51.98 -0.75 -9.66
CA HIS A 374 -50.52 -0.56 -9.55
C HIS A 374 -49.92 -1.66 -8.65
N HIS A 375 -48.92 -2.34 -9.15
CA HIS A 375 -48.22 -3.45 -8.47
C HIS A 375 -49.02 -4.75 -8.43
N TYR A 376 -50.08 -4.89 -9.27
CA TYR A 376 -50.76 -6.19 -9.44
C TYR A 376 -49.77 -7.20 -10.05
N ARG A 377 -49.66 -8.38 -9.45
CA ARG A 377 -48.71 -9.40 -9.87
C ARG A 377 -49.47 -10.62 -10.40
N VAL A 378 -49.01 -11.11 -11.56
CA VAL A 378 -49.65 -12.22 -12.26
C VAL A 378 -48.60 -13.20 -12.77
N LYS A 379 -48.83 -14.47 -12.62
CA LYS A 379 -48.04 -15.53 -13.26
C LYS A 379 -48.54 -15.74 -14.67
N VAL A 380 -47.63 -15.70 -15.65
CA VAL A 380 -47.95 -16.08 -17.01
C VAL A 380 -47.50 -17.54 -17.17
N ALA A 381 -48.46 -18.42 -17.15
CA ALA A 381 -48.20 -19.88 -17.12
C ALA A 381 -48.37 -20.46 -18.52
N ASN A 382 -47.24 -20.65 -19.19
CA ASN A 382 -47.27 -21.33 -20.50
C ASN A 382 -47.64 -22.81 -20.34
N SER A 383 -48.41 -23.33 -21.25
CA SER A 383 -48.88 -24.72 -21.17
C SER A 383 -47.77 -25.74 -21.42
N GLY A 384 -46.60 -25.34 -21.85
CA GLY A 384 -45.53 -26.26 -22.27
C GLY A 384 -44.62 -26.75 -21.17
N SER A 385 -44.19 -25.86 -20.30
CA SER A 385 -43.14 -26.20 -19.32
C SER A 385 -43.16 -25.24 -18.16
N LEU A 386 -42.90 -25.70 -16.95
CA LEU A 386 -42.76 -24.85 -15.78
C LEU A 386 -41.56 -23.91 -15.90
N GLU A 387 -40.60 -24.30 -16.71
CA GLU A 387 -39.39 -23.47 -16.92
C GLU A 387 -39.69 -22.26 -17.80
N ASP A 388 -40.81 -22.27 -18.51
CA ASP A 388 -41.24 -21.15 -19.37
C ASP A 388 -42.18 -20.19 -18.63
N ASP A 389 -42.62 -20.54 -17.42
CA ASP A 389 -43.49 -19.69 -16.64
C ASP A 389 -42.72 -18.50 -16.10
N TYR A 390 -43.39 -17.33 -16.02
CA TYR A 390 -42.78 -16.15 -15.47
C TYR A 390 -43.84 -15.27 -14.84
N TYR A 391 -43.40 -14.35 -13.98
CA TYR A 391 -44.28 -13.39 -13.31
C TYR A 391 -44.11 -12.02 -13.93
N VAL A 392 -45.22 -11.28 -13.97
CA VAL A 392 -45.24 -9.89 -14.38
C VAL A 392 -45.92 -9.08 -13.29
N ARG A 393 -45.58 -7.81 -13.23
CA ARG A 393 -46.15 -6.85 -12.30
C ARG A 393 -46.62 -5.63 -13.09
N PHE A 394 -47.78 -5.12 -12.76
CA PHE A 394 -48.31 -3.90 -13.41
C PHE A 394 -47.67 -2.70 -12.78
N VAL A 395 -47.13 -1.79 -13.60
CA VAL A 395 -46.56 -0.52 -13.15
C VAL A 395 -47.40 0.58 -13.78
N GLY A 396 -48.25 1.22 -12.97
CA GLY A 396 -49.08 2.31 -13.43
C GLY A 396 -48.30 3.59 -13.63
N ALA A 397 -48.76 4.42 -14.53
CA ALA A 397 -48.18 5.72 -14.78
C ALA A 397 -48.22 6.55 -13.48
N ASP A 398 -47.13 7.21 -13.17
CA ASP A 398 -46.98 8.00 -11.94
C ASP A 398 -47.23 7.17 -10.68
N SER A 399 -47.03 5.85 -10.74
CA SER A 399 -47.22 4.91 -9.61
C SER A 399 -48.64 4.92 -9.11
N THR A 400 -49.62 5.09 -10.01
CA THR A 400 -51.04 5.11 -9.67
C THR A 400 -51.81 4.05 -10.47
N ASP A 401 -52.98 3.68 -9.98
CA ASP A 401 -53.89 2.80 -10.70
C ASP A 401 -54.32 3.45 -12.01
N GLY A 402 -54.48 2.64 -13.03
CA GLY A 402 -54.94 3.11 -14.34
C GLY A 402 -54.04 2.61 -15.44
N GLN A 403 -53.71 3.50 -16.36
CA GLN A 403 -52.85 3.14 -17.50
C GLN A 403 -51.44 2.85 -17.09
N GLY A 404 -50.80 1.86 -17.67
CA GLY A 404 -49.44 1.52 -17.35
C GLY A 404 -48.91 0.39 -18.25
N THR A 405 -47.89 -0.32 -17.75
CA THR A 405 -47.26 -1.43 -18.47
C THR A 405 -47.09 -2.59 -17.55
N TRP A 406 -47.09 -3.77 -18.13
CA TRP A 406 -46.72 -4.98 -17.42
C TRP A 406 -45.23 -5.22 -17.60
N GLU A 407 -44.52 -5.37 -16.49
CA GLU A 407 -43.10 -5.60 -16.46
C GLU A 407 -42.79 -6.94 -15.82
N GLU A 408 -41.75 -7.59 -16.29
CA GLU A 408 -41.26 -8.83 -15.69
C GLU A 408 -40.99 -8.60 -14.19
N TRP A 409 -41.31 -9.61 -13.38
CA TRP A 409 -41.11 -9.51 -11.94
C TRP A 409 -40.68 -10.84 -11.35
N ARG A 410 -40.33 -10.83 -10.09
CA ARG A 410 -39.84 -12.02 -9.41
C ARG A 410 -40.98 -12.80 -8.78
N ASP A 411 -40.68 -14.09 -8.54
CA ASP A 411 -41.67 -15.02 -7.99
C ASP A 411 -41.91 -14.72 -6.51
N PRO A 412 -43.14 -14.92 -6.03
CA PRO A 412 -43.40 -14.89 -4.58
C PRO A 412 -42.55 -15.89 -3.83
N GLY A 413 -42.01 -15.50 -2.68
CA GLY A 413 -41.21 -16.36 -1.81
C GLY A 413 -39.76 -16.49 -2.17
N VAL A 414 -39.32 -15.94 -3.31
CA VAL A 414 -37.92 -16.00 -3.67
C VAL A 414 -37.12 -14.95 -2.86
N GLU A 415 -35.94 -15.31 -2.42
CA GLU A 415 -35.07 -14.37 -1.72
C GLU A 415 -34.58 -13.28 -2.68
N THR A 416 -34.61 -12.03 -2.22
CA THR A 416 -34.40 -10.90 -3.11
C THR A 416 -33.06 -10.20 -2.92
N THR A 417 -32.52 -10.18 -1.69
CA THR A 417 -31.46 -9.23 -1.33
C THR A 417 -30.25 -9.95 -0.79
N ILE A 418 -29.07 -9.64 -1.36
CA ILE A 418 -27.77 -10.09 -0.85
C ILE A 418 -27.48 -9.33 0.44
N ASN A 419 -27.01 -10.03 1.47
CA ASN A 419 -26.65 -9.40 2.75
C ASN A 419 -25.29 -8.72 2.59
N ALA A 420 -25.31 -7.41 2.45
CA ALA A 420 -24.11 -6.60 2.22
C ALA A 420 -23.10 -6.74 3.36
N ASP A 421 -23.53 -7.05 4.58
CA ASP A 421 -22.61 -7.21 5.70
C ASP A 421 -21.72 -8.44 5.55
N THR A 422 -22.07 -9.38 4.69
CA THR A 422 -21.27 -10.58 4.43
C THR A 422 -20.45 -10.48 3.15
N MET A 423 -20.54 -9.37 2.43
CA MET A 423 -19.90 -9.17 1.15
C MET A 423 -18.70 -8.24 1.29
N PRO A 424 -17.81 -8.20 0.30
CA PRO A 424 -16.66 -7.31 0.37
C PRO A 424 -17.07 -5.86 0.66
N HIS A 425 -16.32 -5.24 1.55
CA HIS A 425 -16.54 -3.85 1.95
C HIS A 425 -15.61 -2.94 1.17
N ILE A 426 -15.92 -1.66 1.15
CA ILE A 426 -15.13 -0.67 0.41
C ILE A 426 -14.64 0.42 1.35
N MET A 427 -13.53 1.02 0.93
CA MET A 427 -13.02 2.24 1.54
C MET A 427 -12.73 3.22 0.42
N PHE A 428 -13.16 4.47 0.59
CA PHE A 428 -12.91 5.48 -0.43
C PHE A 428 -12.54 6.81 0.21
N ARG A 429 -11.78 7.61 -0.57
CA ARG A 429 -11.35 8.92 -0.13
C ARG A 429 -12.46 9.93 -0.35
N GLN A 430 -12.82 10.62 0.69
CA GLN A 430 -13.85 11.68 0.62
C GLN A 430 -13.23 13.01 0.20
N SER A 431 -14.09 13.96 -0.17
CA SER A 431 -13.64 15.25 -0.70
C SER A 431 -12.82 16.06 0.32
N ASP A 432 -13.05 15.84 1.62
CA ASP A 432 -12.31 16.56 2.67
C ASP A 432 -10.97 15.92 3.00
N GLY A 433 -10.60 14.82 2.32
CA GLY A 433 -9.34 14.13 2.57
C GLY A 433 -9.43 12.98 3.56
N SER A 434 -10.60 12.77 4.20
CA SER A 434 -10.81 11.62 5.06
C SER A 434 -11.16 10.38 4.23
N PHE A 435 -11.16 9.22 4.88
CA PHE A 435 -11.58 7.96 4.27
C PHE A 435 -12.83 7.45 4.94
N LEU A 436 -13.68 6.78 4.17
CA LEU A 436 -14.89 6.14 4.69
C LEU A 436 -14.86 4.65 4.37
N VAL A 437 -15.08 3.82 5.40
CA VAL A 437 -15.18 2.37 5.27
C VAL A 437 -16.65 1.98 5.45
N CYS A 438 -17.20 1.26 4.49
CA CYS A 438 -18.62 0.90 4.53
C CYS A 438 -18.90 -0.33 3.67
N PRO A 439 -20.03 -1.02 3.91
CA PRO A 439 -20.50 -2.01 2.95
C PRO A 439 -21.06 -1.33 1.71
N THR A 440 -21.17 -2.07 0.60
CA THR A 440 -21.80 -1.56 -0.61
C THR A 440 -23.21 -2.13 -0.73
N GLN A 441 -24.07 -1.40 -1.45
CA GLN A 441 -25.41 -1.90 -1.76
C GLN A 441 -25.35 -2.75 -3.01
N TYR A 442 -25.89 -3.96 -2.90
CA TYR A 442 -26.01 -4.86 -4.03
C TYR A 442 -27.43 -4.80 -4.55
N ASP A 443 -27.58 -4.80 -5.88
CA ASP A 443 -28.91 -4.74 -6.50
C ASP A 443 -29.69 -6.00 -6.18
N GLU A 444 -30.99 -5.85 -5.97
CA GLU A 444 -31.88 -6.96 -5.66
C GLU A 444 -32.19 -7.77 -6.91
N ARG A 445 -32.60 -9.02 -6.69
CA ARG A 445 -33.20 -9.81 -7.76
C ARG A 445 -34.49 -9.13 -8.20
N GLN A 446 -34.61 -8.84 -9.49
CA GLN A 446 -35.76 -8.11 -10.01
C GLN A 446 -36.72 -9.02 -10.77
N VAL A 447 -36.24 -10.15 -11.26
CA VAL A 447 -37.04 -10.98 -12.14
C VAL A 447 -36.78 -12.45 -11.82
N GLY A 448 -37.73 -13.31 -12.20
CA GLY A 448 -37.55 -14.74 -12.21
C GLY A 448 -37.60 -15.41 -10.84
N ASP A 449 -37.15 -16.65 -10.84
CA ASP A 449 -37.14 -17.51 -9.65
C ASP A 449 -35.78 -18.16 -9.47
N THR A 450 -35.69 -19.15 -8.62
CA THR A 450 -34.41 -19.81 -8.34
C THR A 450 -33.87 -20.62 -9.53
N LEU A 451 -34.70 -20.92 -10.53
CA LEU A 451 -34.28 -21.65 -11.73
C LEU A 451 -33.87 -20.71 -12.85
N THR A 452 -34.64 -19.66 -13.06
CA THR A 452 -34.42 -18.75 -14.18
C THR A 452 -33.48 -17.58 -13.85
N ASN A 453 -33.35 -17.24 -12.56
CA ASN A 453 -32.44 -16.19 -12.10
C ASN A 453 -31.85 -16.65 -10.77
N PRO A 454 -30.95 -17.61 -10.80
CA PRO A 454 -30.45 -18.19 -9.53
C PRO A 454 -29.61 -17.21 -8.74
N THR A 455 -29.49 -17.46 -7.45
CA THR A 455 -28.54 -16.72 -6.64
C THR A 455 -27.13 -16.96 -7.17
N PRO A 456 -26.27 -15.95 -7.11
CA PRO A 456 -24.87 -16.15 -7.51
C PRO A 456 -24.24 -17.29 -6.71
N SER A 457 -23.31 -18.01 -7.34
CA SER A 457 -22.73 -19.20 -6.73
C SER A 457 -21.88 -18.89 -5.50
N PHE A 458 -21.54 -17.64 -5.26
CA PHE A 458 -20.81 -17.29 -4.04
C PHE A 458 -21.70 -17.34 -2.78
N ILE A 459 -23.03 -17.29 -2.94
CA ILE A 459 -23.91 -17.32 -1.76
C ILE A 459 -23.77 -18.69 -1.06
N GLY A 460 -23.55 -18.65 0.24
CA GLY A 460 -23.29 -19.83 1.05
C GLY A 460 -21.84 -20.26 1.08
N ASN A 461 -20.97 -19.53 0.40
CA ASN A 461 -19.53 -19.82 0.33
C ASN A 461 -18.72 -18.58 0.67
N THR A 462 -17.42 -18.75 0.82
CA THR A 462 -16.53 -17.62 1.04
C THR A 462 -16.06 -17.05 -0.30
N ILE A 463 -15.73 -15.76 -0.31
CA ILE A 463 -15.14 -15.10 -1.47
C ILE A 463 -13.62 -15.04 -1.24
N ASN A 464 -12.84 -15.52 -2.20
CA ASN A 464 -11.39 -15.61 -2.04
C ASN A 464 -10.67 -14.39 -2.56
N ASN A 465 -11.20 -13.71 -3.57
CA ASN A 465 -10.59 -12.50 -4.09
C ASN A 465 -11.56 -11.76 -4.99
N ILE A 466 -11.15 -10.58 -5.38
CA ILE A 466 -11.94 -9.68 -6.21
C ILE A 466 -11.06 -9.24 -7.39
N THR A 467 -11.68 -9.06 -8.54
CA THR A 467 -10.98 -8.60 -9.74
C THR A 467 -11.88 -7.69 -10.56
N LEU A 468 -11.29 -6.90 -11.43
CA LEU A 468 -12.03 -6.08 -12.39
C LEU A 468 -11.56 -6.49 -13.78
N PHE A 469 -12.47 -6.98 -14.61
CA PHE A 469 -12.13 -7.51 -15.92
C PHE A 469 -13.19 -7.10 -16.94
N ARG A 470 -12.76 -6.42 -17.97
CA ARG A 470 -13.62 -5.95 -19.07
C ARG A 470 -14.89 -5.27 -18.57
N ASN A 471 -14.69 -4.29 -17.68
CA ASN A 471 -15.77 -3.47 -17.12
C ASN A 471 -16.78 -4.28 -16.30
N ARG A 472 -16.36 -5.41 -15.73
CA ARG A 472 -17.18 -6.22 -14.83
C ARG A 472 -16.41 -6.46 -13.53
N LEU A 473 -17.11 -6.37 -12.42
CA LEU A 473 -16.53 -6.76 -11.13
C LEU A 473 -16.58 -8.28 -11.01
N GLY A 474 -15.46 -8.92 -10.72
CA GLY A 474 -15.39 -10.37 -10.60
C GLY A 474 -15.09 -10.80 -9.19
N LEU A 475 -15.75 -11.87 -8.76
CA LEU A 475 -15.53 -12.50 -7.45
C LEU A 475 -15.16 -13.95 -7.68
N LEU A 476 -14.12 -14.38 -6.94
CA LEU A 476 -13.66 -15.77 -6.96
C LEU A 476 -14.21 -16.47 -5.73
N SER A 477 -14.95 -17.56 -5.94
CA SER A 477 -15.55 -18.30 -4.84
C SER A 477 -15.57 -19.79 -5.19
N LYS A 478 -14.93 -20.61 -4.36
CA LYS A 478 -14.71 -22.03 -4.69
C LYS A 478 -14.17 -22.15 -6.11
N GLN A 479 -14.76 -23.01 -6.95
CA GLN A 479 -14.27 -23.18 -8.32
C GLN A 479 -14.89 -22.21 -9.31
N ASN A 480 -15.65 -21.23 -8.85
CA ASN A 480 -16.41 -20.33 -9.72
C ASN A 480 -15.79 -18.95 -9.79
N LEU A 481 -15.88 -18.37 -10.99
CA LEU A 481 -15.66 -16.97 -11.23
C LEU A 481 -17.00 -16.34 -11.55
N ILE A 482 -17.41 -15.37 -10.75
CA ILE A 482 -18.71 -14.70 -10.90
C ILE A 482 -18.44 -13.25 -11.30
N LEU A 483 -18.89 -12.86 -12.48
CA LEU A 483 -18.71 -11.52 -13.01
C LEU A 483 -20.04 -10.77 -12.97
N SER A 484 -20.01 -9.53 -12.56
CA SER A 484 -21.20 -8.65 -12.51
C SER A 484 -21.66 -8.29 -13.92
N ARG A 485 -22.77 -7.56 -13.99
CA ARG A 485 -23.19 -6.96 -15.24
C ARG A 485 -22.17 -5.87 -15.63
N PRO A 486 -21.95 -5.66 -16.93
CA PRO A 486 -20.93 -4.67 -17.35
C PRO A 486 -21.35 -3.27 -16.97
N GLY A 487 -20.41 -2.54 -16.35
CA GLY A 487 -20.65 -1.17 -15.89
C GLY A 487 -21.53 -1.05 -14.67
N ASP A 488 -22.06 -2.17 -14.17
CA ASP A 488 -22.95 -2.19 -13.01
C ASP A 488 -22.34 -3.20 -12.02
N PHE A 489 -21.37 -2.72 -11.25
CA PHE A 489 -20.43 -3.58 -10.53
C PHE A 489 -21.03 -4.35 -9.37
N PHE A 490 -22.19 -3.93 -8.86
CA PHE A 490 -22.78 -4.57 -7.70
C PHE A 490 -24.12 -5.24 -8.03
N ASN A 491 -24.29 -5.61 -9.30
CA ASN A 491 -25.49 -6.30 -9.78
C ASN A 491 -25.09 -7.68 -10.32
N PHE A 492 -25.54 -8.73 -9.62
CA PHE A 492 -25.20 -10.11 -9.94
C PHE A 492 -26.43 -10.93 -10.36
N PHE A 493 -27.53 -10.28 -10.72
CA PHE A 493 -28.76 -10.94 -11.16
C PHE A 493 -29.06 -10.56 -12.61
N VAL A 494 -29.73 -11.46 -13.33
CA VAL A 494 -30.09 -11.19 -14.73
C VAL A 494 -31.17 -10.12 -14.79
N SER A 495 -31.22 -9.39 -15.91
CA SER A 495 -32.21 -8.34 -16.13
C SER A 495 -33.51 -8.89 -16.69
N THR A 496 -33.49 -10.04 -17.32
CA THR A 496 -34.70 -10.72 -17.82
C THR A 496 -34.50 -12.23 -17.70
N ALA A 497 -35.55 -12.92 -17.23
CA ALA A 497 -35.54 -14.37 -17.16
C ALA A 497 -36.00 -15.02 -18.47
N LEU A 498 -36.41 -14.22 -19.45
CA LEU A 498 -36.96 -14.75 -20.71
C LEU A 498 -35.90 -15.06 -21.75
N ALA A 499 -34.75 -14.46 -21.65
CA ALA A 499 -33.69 -14.65 -22.66
C ALA A 499 -32.34 -14.32 -22.03
N ILE A 500 -31.27 -14.98 -22.52
CA ILE A 500 -29.91 -14.67 -22.14
C ILE A 500 -29.44 -13.47 -22.97
N THR A 501 -28.91 -12.43 -22.30
CA THR A 501 -28.40 -11.23 -22.98
C THR A 501 -26.90 -11.11 -22.72
N ALA A 502 -26.24 -10.34 -23.60
CA ALA A 502 -24.80 -10.08 -23.43
C ALA A 502 -24.47 -9.29 -22.17
N LYS A 503 -25.47 -8.62 -21.59
CA LYS A 503 -25.29 -7.80 -20.39
C LYS A 503 -25.51 -8.57 -19.08
N ASP A 504 -25.86 -9.84 -19.17
CA ASP A 504 -26.15 -10.62 -17.97
C ASP A 504 -24.86 -10.92 -17.19
N PRO A 505 -24.95 -11.13 -15.88
CA PRO A 505 -23.82 -11.62 -15.12
C PRO A 505 -23.33 -12.97 -15.64
N ILE A 506 -22.06 -13.25 -15.42
CA ILE A 506 -21.43 -14.50 -15.85
C ILE A 506 -21.03 -15.29 -14.60
N ASP A 507 -21.40 -16.54 -14.51
CA ASP A 507 -21.09 -17.41 -13.37
C ASP A 507 -20.59 -18.74 -13.93
N LEU A 508 -19.26 -18.91 -14.00
CA LEU A 508 -18.62 -20.04 -14.64
C LEU A 508 -17.78 -20.82 -13.64
N SER A 509 -17.76 -22.13 -13.83
CA SER A 509 -16.99 -23.04 -12.99
C SER A 509 -15.76 -23.55 -13.72
N ALA A 510 -14.63 -23.61 -13.01
CA ALA A 510 -13.41 -24.25 -13.51
C ALA A 510 -13.52 -25.74 -13.25
N ALA A 511 -13.50 -26.54 -14.32
CA ALA A 511 -13.68 -27.99 -14.22
C ALA A 511 -12.31 -28.68 -14.16
N SER A 512 -12.11 -29.53 -13.17
CA SER A 512 -10.89 -30.30 -12.99
C SER A 512 -11.18 -31.55 -12.16
N PRO A 513 -10.43 -32.63 -12.37
CA PRO A 513 -10.55 -33.80 -11.48
C PRO A 513 -10.02 -33.51 -10.07
N ASN A 514 -9.24 -32.44 -9.88
CA ASN A 514 -8.77 -32.00 -8.55
C ASN A 514 -9.67 -30.87 -8.04
N PRO A 515 -9.71 -30.64 -6.71
CA PRO A 515 -10.41 -29.47 -6.22
C PRO A 515 -9.78 -28.19 -6.80
N ALA A 516 -10.58 -27.43 -7.53
CA ALA A 516 -10.11 -26.28 -8.30
C ALA A 516 -10.55 -24.96 -7.65
N THR A 517 -10.41 -24.84 -6.33
CA THR A 517 -10.74 -23.60 -5.63
C THR A 517 -9.86 -22.47 -6.17
N LEU A 518 -10.49 -21.43 -6.70
CA LEU A 518 -9.80 -20.29 -7.30
C LEU A 518 -9.47 -19.25 -6.22
N PHE A 519 -8.22 -18.84 -6.19
CA PHE A 519 -7.75 -17.89 -5.18
C PHE A 519 -7.34 -16.54 -5.75
N ASP A 520 -6.81 -16.51 -6.97
CA ASP A 520 -6.28 -15.28 -7.55
C ASP A 520 -6.45 -15.26 -9.05
N SER A 521 -6.29 -14.10 -9.63
CA SER A 521 -6.37 -13.90 -11.07
C SER A 521 -5.36 -12.84 -11.51
N ILE A 522 -5.02 -12.88 -12.81
CA ILE A 522 -4.21 -11.83 -13.43
C ILE A 522 -4.65 -11.69 -14.89
N GLU A 523 -4.79 -10.45 -15.34
CA GLU A 523 -5.21 -10.15 -16.71
C GLU A 523 -4.03 -10.20 -17.66
N VAL A 524 -4.24 -10.83 -18.81
CA VAL A 524 -3.27 -10.87 -19.90
C VAL A 524 -3.98 -10.53 -21.21
N ASN A 525 -3.21 -10.41 -22.31
CA ASN A 525 -3.78 -10.07 -23.62
C ASN A 525 -4.92 -11.00 -24.04
N THR A 526 -4.78 -12.28 -23.76
CA THR A 526 -5.68 -13.29 -24.29
C THR A 526 -6.86 -13.55 -23.36
N GLY A 527 -6.84 -13.03 -22.13
CA GLY A 527 -7.93 -13.23 -21.21
C GLY A 527 -7.54 -13.00 -19.77
N LEU A 528 -8.19 -13.71 -18.86
CA LEU A 528 -7.95 -13.63 -17.43
C LEU A 528 -7.46 -14.99 -16.95
N VAL A 529 -6.22 -15.03 -16.44
CA VAL A 529 -5.64 -16.28 -15.92
C VAL A 529 -6.08 -16.43 -14.45
N LEU A 530 -6.57 -17.62 -14.12
CA LEU A 530 -7.11 -17.95 -12.79
C LEU A 530 -6.21 -19.00 -12.14
N PHE A 531 -5.95 -18.82 -10.84
CA PHE A 531 -5.05 -19.70 -10.09
C PHE A 531 -5.79 -20.47 -9.00
N SER A 532 -5.69 -21.80 -9.03
CA SER A 532 -6.01 -22.63 -7.87
C SER A 532 -4.71 -23.10 -7.23
N ARG A 533 -4.81 -23.86 -6.16
CA ARG A 533 -3.59 -24.36 -5.50
C ARG A 533 -2.77 -25.28 -6.38
N THR A 534 -3.40 -25.99 -7.31
CA THR A 534 -2.73 -27.02 -8.08
C THR A 534 -2.77 -26.81 -9.58
N GLU A 535 -3.59 -25.90 -10.07
CA GLU A 535 -3.83 -25.75 -11.51
C GLU A 535 -4.08 -24.29 -11.86
N GLN A 536 -3.88 -23.99 -13.15
CA GLN A 536 -4.16 -22.67 -13.71
C GLN A 536 -5.19 -22.82 -14.83
N PHE A 537 -6.09 -21.86 -14.89
CA PHE A 537 -7.16 -21.79 -15.88
C PHE A 537 -7.16 -20.44 -16.54
N MET A 538 -7.86 -20.32 -17.66
CA MET A 538 -8.00 -19.03 -18.31
C MET A 538 -9.43 -18.80 -18.76
N LEU A 539 -9.97 -17.62 -18.39
CA LEU A 539 -11.24 -17.15 -18.93
C LEU A 539 -10.99 -16.51 -20.29
N THR A 540 -11.62 -17.02 -21.31
CA THR A 540 -11.52 -16.48 -22.67
C THR A 540 -12.90 -16.28 -23.24
N THR A 541 -12.98 -15.56 -24.35
CA THR A 541 -14.21 -15.39 -25.09
C THR A 541 -13.94 -15.68 -26.57
N ASP A 542 -14.90 -16.30 -27.22
CA ASP A 542 -14.79 -16.62 -28.65
C ASP A 542 -14.95 -15.39 -29.52
N ASN A 543 -15.58 -14.35 -28.98
CA ASN A 543 -15.84 -13.10 -29.71
C ASN A 543 -15.13 -11.94 -29.02
N ASP A 544 -15.19 -10.78 -29.62
CA ASP A 544 -14.63 -9.57 -29.02
C ASP A 544 -15.43 -9.14 -27.79
N VAL A 545 -16.68 -9.54 -27.69
CA VAL A 545 -17.56 -9.18 -26.58
C VAL A 545 -17.64 -10.34 -25.60
N LEU A 546 -17.34 -10.06 -24.33
CA LEU A 546 -17.48 -11.01 -23.24
C LEU A 546 -18.96 -11.11 -22.85
N SER A 547 -19.54 -12.30 -22.96
CA SER A 547 -20.96 -12.51 -22.65
C SER A 547 -21.13 -13.89 -22.01
N PRO A 548 -22.27 -14.16 -21.37
CA PRO A 548 -22.49 -15.50 -20.79
C PRO A 548 -22.43 -16.62 -21.82
N GLU A 549 -22.77 -16.32 -23.06
CA GLU A 549 -22.77 -17.34 -24.14
C GLU A 549 -21.39 -17.60 -24.70
N THR A 550 -20.51 -16.62 -24.68
CA THR A 550 -19.19 -16.69 -25.33
C THR A 550 -18.06 -16.98 -24.36
N ALA A 551 -18.27 -16.73 -23.08
CA ALA A 551 -17.23 -16.91 -22.05
C ALA A 551 -17.01 -18.39 -21.76
N LYS A 552 -15.75 -18.77 -21.59
CA LYS A 552 -15.39 -20.12 -21.16
C LYS A 552 -14.13 -20.10 -20.33
N ILE A 553 -14.03 -21.06 -19.42
CA ILE A 553 -12.84 -21.25 -18.60
C ILE A 553 -12.18 -22.54 -19.06
N ASN A 554 -10.93 -22.42 -19.49
CA ASN A 554 -10.16 -23.53 -20.03
C ASN A 554 -8.97 -23.83 -19.13
N PHE A 555 -8.59 -25.09 -19.04
CA PHE A 555 -7.38 -25.52 -18.37
C PHE A 555 -6.16 -24.97 -19.12
N VAL A 556 -5.16 -24.50 -18.36
CA VAL A 556 -3.93 -23.91 -18.92
C VAL A 556 -2.71 -24.74 -18.53
N SER A 557 -2.51 -24.97 -17.23
CA SER A 557 -1.33 -25.68 -16.75
C SER A 557 -1.60 -26.26 -15.36
N SER A 558 -0.68 -27.11 -14.90
CA SER A 558 -0.82 -27.79 -13.62
C SER A 558 0.45 -27.57 -12.78
N PHE A 559 0.56 -26.40 -12.15
CA PHE A 559 1.64 -26.07 -11.24
C PHE A 559 1.07 -25.68 -9.89
N ASN A 560 1.75 -26.06 -8.83
CA ASN A 560 1.31 -25.70 -7.50
C ASN A 560 1.49 -24.19 -7.30
N TYR A 561 0.63 -23.59 -6.50
CA TYR A 561 0.54 -22.15 -6.35
C TYR A 561 0.35 -21.77 -4.89
N ASN A 562 1.09 -20.73 -4.46
CA ASN A 562 0.97 -20.18 -3.10
C ASN A 562 -0.12 -19.12 -3.09
N GLU A 563 -1.25 -19.45 -2.46
CA GLU A 563 -2.44 -18.60 -2.44
C GLU A 563 -2.25 -17.30 -1.62
N ASN A 564 -1.18 -17.22 -0.84
CA ASN A 564 -0.92 -16.03 -0.03
C ASN A 564 -0.18 -14.94 -0.79
N VAL A 565 0.31 -15.24 -2.00
CA VAL A 565 1.06 -14.29 -2.83
C VAL A 565 0.39 -14.22 -4.20
N SER A 566 -0.15 -13.05 -4.53
CA SER A 566 -0.82 -12.87 -5.82
C SER A 566 0.15 -12.99 -6.98
N PRO A 567 -0.29 -13.48 -8.14
CA PRO A 567 0.57 -13.49 -9.32
C PRO A 567 0.89 -12.07 -9.75
N PHE A 568 1.99 -11.92 -10.49
CA PHE A 568 2.51 -10.60 -10.84
C PHE A 568 3.04 -10.61 -12.27
N SER A 569 3.22 -9.40 -12.82
CA SER A 569 3.70 -9.23 -14.18
C SER A 569 5.22 -9.07 -14.19
N LEU A 570 5.88 -9.80 -15.09
CA LEU A 570 7.31 -9.63 -15.37
C LEU A 570 7.50 -8.92 -16.72
N GLY A 571 6.58 -8.04 -17.06
CA GLY A 571 6.56 -7.37 -18.34
C GLY A 571 5.61 -8.09 -19.29
N THR A 572 6.16 -8.94 -20.15
CA THR A 572 5.36 -9.71 -21.10
C THR A 572 4.97 -11.10 -20.59
N THR A 573 5.45 -11.48 -19.42
CA THR A 573 5.20 -12.79 -18.84
C THR A 573 4.57 -12.63 -17.45
N ILE A 574 4.09 -13.75 -16.90
CA ILE A 574 3.46 -13.81 -15.58
C ILE A 574 4.40 -14.53 -14.63
N GLY A 575 4.57 -13.98 -13.42
CA GLY A 575 5.29 -14.65 -12.35
C GLY A 575 4.34 -15.13 -11.27
N PHE A 576 4.64 -16.26 -10.65
CA PHE A 576 3.90 -16.75 -9.49
C PHE A 576 4.79 -17.63 -8.63
N LEU A 577 4.41 -17.79 -7.37
CA LEU A 577 5.20 -18.55 -6.40
C LEU A 577 4.51 -19.87 -6.05
N ASN A 578 5.33 -20.85 -5.75
CA ASN A 578 4.93 -22.16 -5.27
C ASN A 578 5.64 -22.39 -3.94
N ASP A 579 4.90 -22.75 -2.90
CA ASP A 579 5.46 -23.00 -1.56
C ASP A 579 5.13 -24.43 -1.11
N GLU A 580 5.43 -25.40 -1.94
CA GLU A 580 5.19 -26.79 -1.60
C GLU A 580 6.52 -27.48 -1.22
N GLY A 581 6.54 -28.06 -0.06
CA GLY A 581 7.72 -28.74 0.45
C GLY A 581 8.57 -27.85 1.33
N SER A 582 9.87 -27.92 1.18
CA SER A 582 10.81 -27.25 2.07
C SER A 582 11.27 -25.88 1.58
N ASN A 583 10.94 -25.53 0.35
CA ASN A 583 11.44 -24.30 -0.28
C ASN A 583 10.40 -23.66 -1.18
N THR A 584 10.52 -22.36 -1.34
CA THR A 584 9.70 -21.61 -2.31
C THR A 584 10.32 -21.71 -3.69
N ARG A 585 9.46 -21.72 -4.71
CA ARG A 585 9.89 -21.66 -6.11
C ARG A 585 9.20 -20.51 -6.81
N LEU A 586 9.95 -19.80 -7.64
CA LEU A 586 9.39 -18.73 -8.46
C LEU A 586 9.30 -19.22 -9.91
N TYR A 587 8.07 -19.27 -10.42
CA TYR A 587 7.82 -19.68 -11.79
C TYR A 587 7.51 -18.48 -12.66
N GLU A 588 7.96 -18.54 -13.89
CA GLU A 588 7.64 -17.56 -14.91
C GLU A 588 6.90 -18.27 -16.05
N MET A 589 5.69 -17.79 -16.36
CA MET A 589 4.85 -18.36 -17.38
C MET A 589 4.74 -17.41 -18.56
N ALA A 590 4.98 -17.89 -19.77
CA ALA A 590 4.68 -17.13 -20.97
C ALA A 590 3.16 -16.88 -21.04
N ASN A 591 2.75 -15.78 -21.67
CA ASN A 591 1.32 -15.50 -21.79
C ASN A 591 0.63 -16.71 -22.44
N PRO A 592 -0.44 -17.24 -21.81
CA PRO A 592 -1.08 -18.42 -22.35
C PRO A 592 -1.66 -18.14 -23.72
N PRO A 593 -1.39 -19.02 -24.71
CA PRO A 593 -2.07 -18.90 -26.01
C PRO A 593 -3.53 -19.33 -25.89
N ARG A 594 -4.32 -19.00 -26.89
CA ARG A 594 -5.71 -19.46 -26.90
C ARG A 594 -5.80 -20.98 -26.93
N GLU A 595 -4.87 -21.62 -27.60
CA GLU A 595 -4.82 -23.09 -27.69
C GLU A 595 -3.42 -23.56 -27.34
N GLY A 596 -3.34 -24.65 -26.61
CA GLY A 596 -2.07 -25.21 -26.16
C GLY A 596 -1.69 -24.76 -24.77
N GLN A 597 -0.52 -25.20 -24.33
CA GLN A 597 -0.03 -24.89 -22.99
C GLN A 597 1.09 -23.86 -23.09
N PRO A 598 1.16 -22.92 -22.15
CA PRO A 598 2.26 -21.96 -22.14
C PRO A 598 3.55 -22.61 -21.63
N GLU A 599 4.68 -22.01 -21.96
CA GLU A 599 5.96 -22.39 -21.40
C GLU A 599 6.08 -21.83 -19.99
N VAL A 600 6.49 -22.68 -19.03
CA VAL A 600 6.66 -22.29 -17.63
C VAL A 600 8.07 -22.69 -17.21
N ILE A 601 8.81 -21.72 -16.67
CA ILE A 601 10.22 -21.91 -16.30
C ILE A 601 10.38 -21.56 -14.81
N GLU A 602 11.08 -22.43 -14.07
CA GLU A 602 11.44 -22.10 -12.68
C GLU A 602 12.66 -21.19 -12.69
N GLN A 603 12.50 -19.95 -12.25
CA GLN A 603 13.56 -18.97 -12.23
C GLN A 603 14.43 -19.04 -10.97
N SER A 604 13.98 -19.76 -9.95
CA SER A 604 14.69 -19.86 -8.67
C SER A 604 15.51 -21.13 -8.53
N LYS A 605 15.70 -21.88 -9.62
CA LYS A 605 16.40 -23.18 -9.55
C LYS A 605 17.80 -23.04 -9.01
N ILE A 606 18.50 -21.95 -9.34
CA ILE A 606 19.89 -21.77 -8.90
C ILE A 606 20.02 -21.38 -7.44
N ILE A 607 18.92 -21.08 -6.74
CA ILE A 607 18.93 -20.83 -5.29
C ILE A 607 17.94 -21.74 -4.57
N SER A 608 17.74 -22.94 -5.07
CA SER A 608 16.66 -23.81 -4.61
C SER A 608 16.73 -24.18 -3.13
N ASN A 609 17.92 -24.19 -2.54
CA ASN A 609 18.07 -24.49 -1.12
C ASN A 609 18.10 -23.26 -0.22
N LEU A 610 18.35 -22.09 -0.79
CA LEU A 610 18.37 -20.83 -0.03
C LEU A 610 17.00 -20.21 0.12
N TYR A 611 16.12 -20.39 -0.85
CA TYR A 611 14.83 -19.71 -0.90
C TYR A 611 13.90 -20.37 0.13
N PRO A 612 13.53 -19.68 1.20
CA PRO A 612 12.81 -20.32 2.33
C PRO A 612 11.34 -20.54 2.01
N THR A 613 10.71 -21.41 2.79
CA THR A 613 9.26 -21.57 2.77
C THR A 613 8.58 -20.38 3.47
N GLY A 614 7.27 -20.30 3.32
CA GLY A 614 6.47 -19.33 4.06
C GLY A 614 6.44 -17.92 3.48
N ILE A 615 6.91 -17.75 2.27
CA ILE A 615 6.84 -16.44 1.60
C ILE A 615 5.38 -16.05 1.49
N ASN A 616 5.01 -14.90 2.04
CA ASN A 616 3.63 -14.43 1.98
C ASN A 616 3.52 -12.92 1.74
N ARG A 617 4.63 -12.26 1.43
CA ARG A 617 4.61 -10.84 1.08
C ARG A 617 5.45 -10.63 -0.16
N ILE A 618 4.93 -9.84 -1.09
CA ILE A 618 5.63 -9.58 -2.35
C ILE A 618 5.55 -8.09 -2.68
N ALA A 619 6.64 -7.57 -3.22
CA ALA A 619 6.71 -6.22 -3.77
C ALA A 619 7.33 -6.32 -5.15
N THR A 620 6.61 -5.84 -6.17
CA THR A 620 7.07 -5.96 -7.54
C THR A 620 7.01 -4.62 -8.25
N SER A 621 7.90 -4.43 -9.22
CA SER A 621 7.86 -3.26 -10.10
C SER A 621 8.37 -3.69 -11.46
N LYS A 622 7.49 -3.67 -12.46
CA LYS A 622 7.92 -3.98 -13.82
C LYS A 622 8.71 -2.85 -14.44
N ASN A 623 8.53 -1.62 -13.94
CA ASN A 623 9.32 -0.49 -14.41
C ASN A 623 10.76 -0.53 -13.90
N ASN A 624 10.95 -1.02 -12.68
CA ASN A 624 12.29 -1.20 -12.10
C ASN A 624 12.83 -2.61 -12.30
N THR A 625 12.06 -3.49 -12.91
CA THR A 625 12.41 -4.88 -13.23
C THR A 625 12.93 -5.63 -12.01
N ILE A 626 12.18 -5.55 -10.92
CA ILE A 626 12.56 -6.13 -9.64
C ILE A 626 11.36 -6.82 -8.98
N VAL A 627 11.64 -7.95 -8.34
CA VAL A 627 10.67 -8.69 -7.53
C VAL A 627 11.31 -8.92 -6.17
N LEU A 628 10.65 -8.49 -5.10
CA LEU A 628 11.13 -8.68 -3.73
C LEU A 628 10.11 -9.52 -2.98
N THR A 629 10.58 -10.60 -2.34
CA THR A 629 9.71 -11.51 -1.60
C THR A 629 10.25 -11.74 -0.20
N VAL A 630 9.35 -11.90 0.76
CA VAL A 630 9.74 -12.11 2.15
C VAL A 630 8.67 -12.93 2.86
N ALA A 631 9.10 -13.72 3.84
CA ALA A 631 8.20 -14.35 4.79
C ALA A 631 7.96 -13.35 5.92
N SER A 632 6.71 -12.99 6.14
CA SER A 632 6.35 -12.03 7.19
C SER A 632 6.92 -12.46 8.53
N GLY A 633 7.58 -11.55 9.22
CA GLY A 633 8.24 -11.85 10.48
C GLY A 633 9.67 -12.30 10.34
N THR A 634 10.27 -12.16 9.17
CA THR A 634 11.71 -12.39 8.96
C THR A 634 12.35 -11.14 8.38
N SER A 635 13.66 -11.01 8.54
CA SER A 635 14.38 -9.81 8.10
C SER A 635 15.03 -9.96 6.72
N ASP A 636 15.16 -11.17 6.19
CA ASP A 636 15.82 -11.41 4.90
C ASP A 636 14.79 -11.37 3.78
N ILE A 637 15.01 -10.47 2.83
CA ILE A 637 14.20 -10.30 1.64
C ILE A 637 14.94 -10.94 0.48
N PHE A 638 14.28 -11.82 -0.27
CA PHE A 638 14.86 -12.44 -1.45
C PHE A 638 14.41 -11.67 -2.67
N GLY A 639 15.38 -11.11 -3.38
CA GLY A 639 15.15 -10.30 -4.54
C GLY A 639 15.53 -10.98 -5.83
N TYR A 640 14.78 -10.69 -6.87
CA TYR A 640 15.04 -11.19 -8.22
C TYR A 640 15.04 -9.99 -9.14
N ARG A 641 16.18 -9.75 -9.80
CA ARG A 641 16.29 -8.66 -10.76
C ARG A 641 16.47 -9.21 -12.16
N TYR A 642 15.76 -8.63 -13.10
CA TYR A 642 15.78 -9.10 -14.49
C TYR A 642 15.90 -7.91 -15.44
N TYR A 643 16.40 -8.18 -16.63
CA TYR A 643 16.48 -7.18 -17.68
C TYR A 643 16.32 -7.86 -19.01
N ASN A 644 15.28 -7.47 -19.74
CA ASN A 644 14.90 -8.06 -21.03
C ASN A 644 15.20 -7.09 -22.16
N THR A 645 15.80 -7.61 -23.21
CA THR A 645 15.78 -6.93 -24.52
C THR A 645 14.76 -7.64 -25.39
N THR A 646 14.55 -7.13 -26.60
CA THR A 646 13.60 -7.76 -27.50
C THR A 646 14.00 -9.17 -27.90
N GLU A 647 15.30 -9.49 -27.82
CA GLU A 647 15.82 -10.78 -28.27
C GLU A 647 16.04 -11.78 -27.13
N ARG A 648 16.44 -11.30 -25.95
CA ARG A 648 16.79 -12.23 -24.87
C ARG A 648 16.77 -11.50 -23.52
N ARG A 649 16.84 -12.31 -22.45
CA ARG A 649 16.99 -11.79 -21.09
C ARG A 649 18.49 -11.65 -20.80
N LEU A 650 18.93 -10.40 -20.58
CA LEU A 650 20.33 -10.10 -20.34
C LEU A 650 20.70 -10.24 -18.88
N GLN A 651 19.74 -10.09 -17.94
CA GLN A 651 20.02 -10.25 -16.53
C GLN A 651 18.93 -11.09 -15.88
N SER A 652 19.34 -12.02 -15.03
CA SER A 652 18.46 -12.83 -14.20
C SER A 652 19.25 -13.10 -12.92
N ALA A 653 19.05 -12.24 -11.91
CA ALA A 653 19.94 -12.18 -10.76
C ALA A 653 19.15 -12.26 -9.45
N TRP A 654 19.56 -13.17 -8.58
CA TRP A 654 19.04 -13.28 -7.22
C TRP A 654 19.96 -12.60 -6.24
N PHE A 655 19.37 -11.99 -5.21
CA PHE A 655 20.13 -11.31 -4.16
C PHE A 655 19.29 -11.28 -2.90
N LYS A 656 19.91 -10.91 -1.79
CA LYS A 656 19.20 -10.77 -0.52
C LYS A 656 19.35 -9.36 0.03
N LEU A 657 18.29 -8.85 0.62
CA LEU A 657 18.35 -7.63 1.41
C LEU A 657 18.00 -8.00 2.84
N ARG A 658 18.68 -7.36 3.78
CA ARG A 658 18.40 -7.58 5.21
C ARG A 658 18.06 -6.24 5.83
N MET A 659 16.86 -6.16 6.42
CA MET A 659 16.39 -4.94 7.05
C MET A 659 16.81 -4.88 8.51
N SER A 660 16.58 -3.71 9.14
CA SER A 660 16.95 -3.50 10.55
C SER A 660 16.11 -4.33 11.51
N GLY A 661 14.98 -4.85 11.05
CA GLY A 661 14.12 -5.73 11.82
C GLY A 661 13.33 -6.62 10.89
N ASP A 662 12.32 -7.29 11.45
CA ASP A 662 11.48 -8.20 10.67
C ASP A 662 10.54 -7.42 9.75
N VAL A 663 10.44 -7.82 8.50
CA VAL A 663 9.54 -7.20 7.54
C VAL A 663 8.18 -7.86 7.65
N ILE A 664 7.13 -7.07 7.93
CA ILE A 664 5.77 -7.60 8.04
C ILE A 664 4.95 -7.29 6.78
N TYR A 665 5.37 -6.28 6.02
CA TYR A 665 4.75 -5.93 4.74
C TYR A 665 5.73 -5.08 3.94
N HIS A 666 5.67 -5.19 2.62
CA HIS A 666 6.44 -4.29 1.76
C HIS A 666 5.71 -4.09 0.44
N THR A 667 6.03 -2.98 -0.21
CA THR A 667 5.46 -2.63 -1.51
C THR A 667 6.41 -1.68 -2.23
N ILE A 668 6.24 -1.58 -3.55
CA ILE A 668 6.95 -0.60 -4.36
C ILE A 668 5.89 0.32 -4.98
N ILE A 669 6.00 1.60 -4.66
CA ILE A 669 5.14 2.63 -5.25
C ILE A 669 6.05 3.52 -6.11
N ARG A 670 5.84 3.49 -7.41
CA ARG A 670 6.69 4.19 -8.38
C ARG A 670 8.13 3.69 -8.26
N ASP A 671 9.05 4.53 -7.83
CA ASP A 671 10.48 4.18 -7.69
C ASP A 671 10.90 4.03 -6.23
N THR A 672 9.95 4.03 -5.30
CA THR A 672 10.22 3.95 -3.87
C THR A 672 9.78 2.60 -3.33
N TYR A 673 10.68 1.92 -2.64
CA TYR A 673 10.37 0.71 -1.91
C TYR A 673 9.97 1.09 -0.49
N TRP A 674 8.80 0.64 -0.06
CA TRP A 674 8.28 0.88 1.29
C TRP A 674 8.29 -0.42 2.06
N ALA A 675 8.87 -0.40 3.24
CA ALA A 675 8.89 -1.55 4.13
C ALA A 675 8.26 -1.18 5.47
N ILE A 676 7.45 -2.08 5.97
CA ILE A 676 6.88 -2.01 7.31
C ILE A 676 7.71 -2.98 8.14
N VAL A 677 8.49 -2.45 9.08
CA VAL A 677 9.51 -3.21 9.79
C VAL A 677 9.16 -3.27 11.27
N ARG A 678 9.19 -4.47 11.83
CA ARG A 678 8.93 -4.71 13.25
C ARG A 678 10.23 -4.99 13.96
N ASN A 679 10.47 -4.25 15.03
CA ASN A 679 11.53 -4.55 15.97
C ASN A 679 10.91 -5.00 17.27
N LEU A 680 11.49 -6.03 17.88
CA LEU A 680 11.03 -6.49 19.19
C LEU A 680 11.64 -5.59 20.25
N ASP A 681 10.78 -4.95 21.02
CA ASP A 681 11.23 -4.15 22.16
C ASP A 681 11.34 -5.07 23.38
N THR A 682 12.56 -5.29 23.82
CA THR A 682 12.79 -6.16 24.96
C THR A 682 12.82 -5.39 26.27
N THR A 683 12.89 -4.06 26.20
CA THR A 683 12.86 -3.17 27.36
C THR A 683 12.45 -1.76 26.91
N PRO A 684 11.67 -1.05 27.71
CA PRO A 684 11.11 -1.37 29.02
C PRO A 684 9.91 -2.31 29.00
N ASN A 685 9.35 -2.58 27.83
CA ASN A 685 8.16 -3.42 27.69
C ASN A 685 8.46 -4.58 26.75
N PRO A 686 8.84 -5.74 27.28
CA PRO A 686 9.27 -6.85 26.41
C PRO A 686 8.17 -7.38 25.48
N ASP A 687 6.92 -7.05 25.73
CA ASP A 687 5.82 -7.53 24.90
C ASP A 687 5.37 -6.52 23.85
N VAL A 688 6.02 -5.36 23.77
CA VAL A 688 5.64 -4.34 22.79
C VAL A 688 6.42 -4.55 21.51
N ASN A 689 5.70 -4.64 20.41
CA ASN A 689 6.27 -4.70 19.07
C ASN A 689 6.28 -3.30 18.47
N ILE A 690 7.46 -2.83 18.07
CA ILE A 690 7.63 -1.51 17.47
C ILE A 690 7.59 -1.67 15.97
N VAL A 691 6.66 -0.96 15.32
CA VAL A 691 6.48 -1.03 13.87
C VAL A 691 6.83 0.32 13.27
N THR A 692 7.72 0.32 12.26
CA THR A 692 8.14 1.55 11.57
C THR A 692 7.84 1.44 10.07
N ILE A 693 7.47 2.57 9.46
CA ILE A 693 7.31 2.71 8.02
C ILE A 693 8.57 3.37 7.49
N GLN A 694 9.24 2.71 6.53
CA GLN A 694 10.53 3.17 6.01
C GLN A 694 10.56 3.18 4.49
N UNK A 695 11.22 3.94 3.91
CA UNK A 695 11.28 4.11 2.64
C UNK A 695 12.62 3.90 2.15
N MET A 696 12.81 3.40 0.99
CA MET A 696 14.11 3.31 0.31
C MET A 696 13.93 3.64 -1.16
N GLU A 697 14.72 4.57 -1.67
CA GLU A 697 14.67 4.93 -3.08
C GLU A 697 15.39 3.88 -3.92
N LEU A 698 14.66 3.23 -4.83
CA LEU A 698 15.25 2.24 -5.75
C LEU A 698 16.07 2.91 -6.84
N LYS A 699 15.65 4.11 -7.25
CA LYS A 699 16.35 4.86 -8.27
C LYS A 699 17.36 5.77 -7.57
N GLN A 700 18.56 5.26 -7.41
CA GLN A 700 19.62 6.09 -6.85
C GLN A 700 19.90 7.26 -7.80
N ASN A 701 19.88 8.45 -7.26
CA ASN A 701 20.39 9.59 -7.99
C ASN A 701 21.84 9.30 -8.37
N ASP A 702 22.20 9.62 -9.58
CA ASP A 702 23.59 9.56 -10.02
C ASP A 702 24.40 10.32 -8.99
N GLY A 703 24.93 9.61 -8.06
CA GLY A 703 25.56 10.23 -6.94
C GLY A 703 26.82 10.97 -7.31
N THR A 704 26.69 12.17 -7.72
CA THR A 704 27.76 13.11 -7.50
C THR A 704 27.78 13.33 -6.01
N VAL A 705 28.52 12.50 -5.37
CA VAL A 705 28.68 12.64 -3.95
C VAL A 705 29.81 13.62 -3.75
N UNK A 706 29.53 14.69 -3.57
CA UNK A 706 30.18 15.38 -3.37
C UNK A 706 30.54 15.41 -2.26
N VAL A 707 31.37 15.13 -1.89
CA VAL A 707 31.75 14.97 -0.53
C VAL A 707 31.98 16.31 0.17
N ASN A 708 32.45 17.25 -0.49
CA ASN A 708 32.92 18.44 0.22
C ASN A 708 32.11 19.68 -0.13
N ASN A 709 30.82 19.48 -0.33
CA ASN A 709 29.96 20.62 -0.66
C ASN A 709 28.56 20.36 -0.12
N ALA A 710 28.12 21.20 0.77
CA ALA A 710 26.83 21.08 1.43
C ALA A 710 25.66 21.07 0.44
N THR A 711 25.83 21.60 -0.76
CA THR A 711 24.78 21.62 -1.75
C THR A 711 24.63 20.30 -2.50
N GLN A 712 25.60 19.38 -2.36
CA GLN A 712 25.56 18.14 -3.12
C GLN A 712 25.03 16.93 -2.33
N GLY A 713 24.91 17.04 -1.05
CA GLY A 713 24.29 16.01 -0.22
C GLY A 713 24.85 14.60 -0.36
N ILE A 714 25.46 14.07 0.67
CA ILE A 714 25.90 12.68 0.68
C ILE A 714 24.69 11.82 1.04
N ILE A 715 24.42 10.78 0.22
CA ILE A 715 23.44 9.78 0.59
C ILE A 715 24.03 8.93 1.71
N THR A 716 23.42 9.01 2.88
CA THR A 716 23.87 8.28 4.06
C THR A 716 23.23 6.91 4.07
N TYR A 717 24.03 5.86 4.19
CA TYR A 717 23.60 4.48 4.09
C TYR A 717 23.30 3.90 5.48
N LEU A 718 22.18 4.35 6.05
CA LEU A 718 21.68 3.89 7.36
C LEU A 718 20.21 3.48 7.21
N ASP A 719 19.79 2.48 7.98
CA ASP A 719 18.39 2.09 8.05
C ASP A 719 17.67 2.86 9.14
N ASN A 720 16.38 3.06 8.97
CA ASN A 720 15.54 3.84 9.90
C ASN A 720 16.15 5.22 10.12
N LYS A 721 16.66 5.78 9.04
CA LYS A 721 17.47 7.02 9.09
C LYS A 721 16.60 8.23 9.31
N ARG A 722 17.09 9.16 10.14
CA ARG A 722 16.43 10.45 10.32
C ARG A 722 17.49 11.54 10.49
N GLU A 723 17.23 12.69 9.93
CA GLU A 723 18.05 13.87 10.15
C GLU A 723 17.60 14.57 11.43
N VAL A 724 18.57 14.93 12.28
CA VAL A 724 18.33 15.71 13.49
C VAL A 724 18.90 17.10 13.23
N ALA A 725 18.04 18.11 13.23
CA ALA A 725 18.45 19.47 12.97
C ALA A 725 19.19 20.06 14.18
N SER A 726 20.00 21.08 13.93
CA SER A 726 20.72 21.80 14.99
C SER A 726 19.79 22.25 16.12
N ALA A 727 18.59 22.74 15.76
CA ALA A 727 17.65 23.26 16.76
C ALA A 727 17.08 22.17 17.67
N ASP A 728 17.17 20.90 17.27
CA ASP A 728 16.66 19.76 18.04
C ASP A 728 17.72 19.15 18.95
N MET A 729 18.94 19.72 18.94
CA MET A 729 20.04 19.26 19.80
C MET A 729 20.30 20.27 20.89
N THR A 730 20.75 19.80 22.05
CA THR A 730 21.10 20.64 23.19
C THR A 730 22.54 20.34 23.61
N TYR A 731 23.40 21.32 23.56
CA TYR A 731 24.80 21.18 23.98
C TYR A 731 24.97 21.64 25.42
N SER A 732 25.67 20.82 26.20
CA SER A 732 26.08 21.17 27.56
C SER A 732 27.59 21.38 27.60
N ALA A 733 28.01 22.62 27.71
CA ALA A 733 29.44 22.95 27.81
C ALA A 733 30.08 22.42 29.09
N ALA A 734 29.30 22.33 30.19
CA ALA A 734 29.81 21.82 31.45
C ALA A 734 30.21 20.34 31.39
N ASN A 735 29.48 19.55 30.61
CA ASN A 735 29.74 18.12 30.46
C ASN A 735 30.37 17.77 29.13
N ASP A 736 30.46 18.73 28.21
CA ASP A 736 30.93 18.55 26.84
C ASP A 736 30.11 17.41 26.16
N THR A 737 28.81 17.57 26.21
CA THR A 737 27.88 16.55 25.61
C THR A 737 26.80 17.26 24.82
N THR A 738 26.30 16.57 23.79
CA THR A 738 25.14 16.97 23.00
C THR A 738 24.05 15.93 23.16
N THR A 739 22.82 16.38 23.44
CA THR A 739 21.68 15.50 23.68
C THR A 739 20.57 15.80 22.65
N PHE A 740 19.93 14.74 22.15
CA PHE A 740 18.77 14.87 21.28
C PHE A 740 17.83 13.70 21.49
N THR A 741 16.60 13.82 21.00
CA THR A 741 15.58 12.79 21.12
C THR A 741 15.39 12.10 19.77
N LEU A 742 15.43 10.75 19.78
CA LEU A 742 15.17 9.96 18.59
C LEU A 742 13.69 10.09 18.19
N PRO A 743 13.38 10.09 16.90
CA PRO A 743 11.99 10.11 16.46
C PRO A 743 11.29 8.75 16.60
N TRP A 744 12.04 7.71 17.01
CA TRP A 744 11.47 6.37 17.23
C TRP A 744 11.95 5.83 18.57
N THR A 745 11.25 4.80 19.08
CA THR A 745 11.68 4.10 20.27
C THR A 745 12.86 3.19 19.91
N TYR A 746 13.91 3.29 20.70
CA TYR A 746 15.17 2.60 20.45
C TYR A 746 15.05 1.11 20.71
N ASP A 747 15.51 0.31 19.77
CA ASP A 747 15.57 -1.14 19.93
C ASP A 747 16.87 -1.51 20.66
N GLU A 748 16.76 -1.88 21.94
CA GLU A 748 17.91 -2.18 22.76
C GLU A 748 18.78 -3.32 22.18
N THR A 749 18.16 -4.24 21.46
CA THR A 749 18.93 -5.33 20.86
C THR A 749 19.87 -4.86 19.77
N LYS A 750 19.62 -3.68 19.18
CA LYS A 750 20.45 -3.08 18.16
C LYS A 750 21.57 -2.22 18.74
N PHE A 751 21.55 -1.97 20.05
CA PHE A 751 22.63 -1.22 20.67
C PHE A 751 23.76 -2.19 20.99
N ASN A 752 24.86 -2.02 20.29
CA ASN A 752 26.01 -2.88 20.53
C ASN A 752 27.26 -2.03 20.56
N SER A 753 27.82 -1.92 21.75
CA SER A 753 29.01 -1.12 21.93
C SER A 753 30.26 -1.72 21.31
N THR A 754 30.17 -2.96 20.86
CA THR A 754 31.33 -3.66 20.31
C THR A 754 31.24 -3.97 18.81
N THR A 755 30.05 -3.82 18.20
CA THR A 755 29.90 -4.03 16.78
C THR A 755 29.06 -2.93 16.15
N PHE A 756 29.33 -2.61 14.89
CA PHE A 756 28.60 -1.59 14.15
C PHE A 756 27.66 -2.14 13.10
N GLU A 757 27.75 -3.42 12.84
CA GLU A 757 27.08 -3.98 11.68
C GLU A 757 25.55 -3.79 11.72
N THR A 758 25.02 -3.67 12.92
CA THR A 758 23.58 -3.47 13.08
C THR A 758 23.23 -2.48 14.17
N GLY A 759 24.21 -1.77 14.74
CA GLY A 759 23.99 -0.90 15.87
C GLY A 759 23.54 0.51 15.52
N LEU A 760 23.11 1.24 16.54
CA LEU A 760 22.76 2.65 16.38
C LEU A 760 24.02 3.45 15.99
N THR A 761 23.91 4.19 14.93
CA THR A 761 25.04 4.94 14.36
C THR A 761 24.61 6.38 14.14
N VAL A 762 25.52 7.30 14.45
CA VAL A 762 25.36 8.74 14.21
C VAL A 762 26.39 9.16 13.19
N PHE A 763 25.96 9.95 12.20
CA PHE A 763 26.83 10.39 11.11
C PHE A 763 26.57 11.88 10.90
N GLN A 764 27.67 12.67 10.85
CA GLN A 764 27.56 14.11 10.64
C GLN A 764 28.49 14.54 9.51
N LEU A 765 27.95 15.29 8.58
CA LEU A 765 28.71 15.95 7.56
C LEU A 765 29.12 17.35 8.08
N GLY A 766 30.36 17.74 7.83
CA GLY A 766 30.80 19.08 8.13
C GLY A 766 30.18 20.10 7.18
N ASP A 767 30.38 21.36 7.44
CA ASP A 767 29.87 22.39 6.54
C ASP A 767 30.59 22.32 5.20
N GLY A 768 29.96 22.85 4.19
CA GLY A 768 30.45 22.66 2.83
C GLY A 768 31.76 23.34 2.50
N ALA A 769 32.16 24.36 3.28
CA ALA A 769 33.35 25.10 2.94
C ALA A 769 34.63 24.28 3.17
N ASP A 770 34.63 23.52 4.26
CA ASP A 770 35.81 22.75 4.64
C ASP A 770 35.66 21.28 4.36
N GLY A 771 34.49 20.85 3.89
CA GLY A 771 34.21 19.45 3.58
C GLY A 771 34.38 18.50 4.74
N ARG A 772 34.18 18.99 5.93
CA ARG A 772 34.48 18.25 7.13
C ARG A 772 33.33 17.30 7.49
N ALA A 773 33.64 16.03 7.64
CA ALA A 773 32.67 15.05 8.04
C ALA A 773 33.16 14.28 9.25
N VAL A 774 32.24 13.97 10.16
CA VAL A 774 32.58 13.21 11.36
C VAL A 774 32.01 11.81 11.20
N ASP A 775 32.89 10.85 11.02
CA ASP A 775 32.51 9.44 10.90
C ASP A 775 32.75 8.76 12.23
N LEU A 776 31.70 8.53 12.96
CA LEU A 776 31.82 7.89 14.26
C LEU A 776 32.23 6.44 14.16
N VAL A 777 31.99 5.83 13.02
CA VAL A 777 32.31 4.42 12.80
C VAL A 777 33.80 4.22 12.67
N SER A 778 34.52 5.16 12.07
CA SER A 778 35.93 5.00 11.81
C SER A 778 36.79 5.08 13.07
N ALA A 779 36.24 5.55 14.16
CA ALA A 779 37.00 5.79 15.41
C ALA A 779 37.10 4.53 16.27
N GLY A 780 37.55 3.43 15.65
CA GLY A 780 37.85 2.19 16.36
C GLY A 780 36.71 1.19 16.49
N GLY A 781 35.75 1.29 15.62
CA GLY A 781 34.73 0.24 15.53
C GLY A 781 33.65 0.27 16.60
N THR A 782 33.55 1.32 17.37
CA THR A 782 32.48 1.46 18.35
C THR A 782 31.80 2.80 18.16
N PRO A 783 30.51 2.95 18.51
CA PRO A 783 29.94 4.27 18.58
C PRO A 783 30.50 4.98 19.82
N ALA A 784 31.80 5.24 19.77
CA ALA A 784 32.55 5.68 20.92
C ALA A 784 32.11 7.06 21.41
N ARG A 785 31.47 7.82 20.53
CA ARG A 785 31.00 9.15 20.88
C ARG A 785 29.61 9.15 21.51
N ILE A 786 28.90 8.02 21.43
CA ILE A 786 27.64 7.93 22.15
C ILE A 786 27.96 7.72 23.63
N ASN A 787 27.49 8.64 24.45
CA ASN A 787 27.75 8.58 25.87
C ASN A 787 26.70 7.73 26.59
N THR A 788 25.44 8.02 26.38
CA THR A 788 24.36 7.27 27.02
C THR A 788 23.12 7.26 26.15
N ILE A 789 22.25 6.26 26.39
CA ILE A 789 20.86 6.28 25.99
C ILE A 789 20.03 6.21 27.26
N ASP A 790 18.99 7.02 27.33
CA ASP A 790 18.11 7.06 28.48
C ASP A 790 17.35 5.73 28.58
N SER A 791 17.62 4.99 29.66
CA SER A 791 17.02 3.66 29.86
C SER A 791 15.58 3.73 30.35
N THR A 792 15.04 4.93 30.58
CA THR A 792 13.63 5.04 30.98
C THR A 792 12.70 5.27 29.82
N ASN A 793 13.14 5.97 28.77
CA ASN A 793 12.28 6.20 27.61
C ASN A 793 12.84 5.63 26.31
N PHE A 794 14.11 5.22 26.28
CA PHE A 794 14.76 4.65 25.10
C PHE A 794 14.65 5.52 23.85
N GLN A 795 14.61 6.85 24.04
CA GLN A 795 14.55 7.81 22.95
C GLN A 795 15.61 8.90 23.05
N THR A 796 16.09 9.19 24.23
CA THR A 796 17.05 10.28 24.44
C THR A 796 18.48 9.76 24.32
N VAL A 797 19.27 10.37 23.43
CA VAL A 797 20.66 9.98 23.15
C VAL A 797 21.57 11.15 23.55
N THR A 798 22.65 10.82 24.25
CA THR A 798 23.69 11.80 24.63
C THR A 798 24.99 11.40 23.95
N LEU A 799 25.55 12.33 23.16
CA LEU A 799 26.82 12.17 22.47
C LEU A 799 27.91 12.98 23.17
N ARG A 800 29.13 12.47 23.13
CA ARG A 800 30.29 13.23 23.61
C ARG A 800 30.68 14.31 22.58
N GLY A 801 30.99 15.49 23.05
CA GLY A 801 31.41 16.62 22.23
C GLY A 801 30.25 17.44 21.74
N ARG A 802 30.56 18.41 20.91
CA ARG A 802 29.56 19.34 20.37
C ARG A 802 29.19 18.93 18.94
N TRP A 803 27.91 18.77 18.72
CA TRP A 803 27.37 18.28 17.44
C TRP A 803 26.36 19.23 16.79
N ASP A 804 25.83 20.18 17.54
CA ASP A 804 24.82 21.12 17.05
C ASP A 804 25.41 22.26 16.23
N GLU A 805 26.69 22.55 16.43
CA GLU A 805 27.39 23.64 15.74
C GLU A 805 28.81 23.23 15.46
N GLN A 806 29.38 23.81 14.43
CA GLN A 806 30.83 23.78 14.20
C GLN A 806 31.38 25.19 14.42
N THR A 807 32.43 25.28 15.25
CA THR A 807 33.10 26.52 15.51
C THR A 807 34.46 26.52 14.80
N ASP A 808 34.63 27.39 13.86
CA ASP A 808 35.92 27.60 13.17
C ASP A 808 36.58 28.82 13.72
N ILE A 809 37.91 28.80 13.70
CA ILE A 809 38.69 29.86 14.31
C ILE A 809 39.79 30.28 13.34
N ALA A 810 39.92 31.59 13.18
CA ALA A 810 40.98 32.19 12.35
C ALA A 810 41.73 33.21 13.13
N ILE A 811 43.04 33.20 12.99
CA ILE A 811 43.89 34.18 13.66
C ILE A 811 43.67 35.55 13.02
N THR A 812 43.27 36.53 13.81
CA THR A 812 43.03 37.88 13.35
C THR A 812 44.24 38.79 13.67
N ASN A 813 44.84 38.59 14.85
CA ASN A 813 46.08 39.25 15.22
C ASN A 813 47.01 38.21 15.84
N ALA A 814 48.14 37.98 15.19
CA ALA A 814 49.05 36.90 15.58
C ALA A 814 49.97 37.29 16.76
N ALA A 815 50.16 38.58 17.04
CA ALA A 815 51.13 39.00 18.03
C ALA A 815 50.65 38.68 19.44
N THR A 816 51.39 37.86 20.18
CA THR A 816 51.03 37.45 21.54
C THR A 816 51.48 38.47 22.61
N GLY A 817 52.29 39.40 22.28
CA GLY A 817 52.91 40.29 23.27
C GLY A 817 53.94 39.54 24.14
N ALA A 818 54.19 40.03 25.28
CA ALA A 818 55.22 39.45 26.15
C ALA A 818 54.64 38.38 27.11
N ASN A 819 53.31 38.12 27.04
CA ASN A 819 52.69 37.33 28.05
C ASN A 819 52.57 35.82 27.75
N LEU A 820 52.91 35.41 26.50
CA LEU A 820 52.86 34.03 26.14
C LEU A 820 54.18 33.59 25.52
N ALA A 821 54.75 32.52 26.08
CA ALA A 821 56.08 32.04 25.68
C ALA A 821 56.05 31.29 24.35
N THR A 822 57.20 31.33 23.67
CA THR A 822 57.41 30.52 22.46
C THR A 822 57.18 29.02 22.74
N GLY A 823 56.53 28.36 21.79
CA GLY A 823 56.27 26.92 21.87
C GLY A 823 54.79 26.61 21.81
N LYS A 824 54.46 25.36 22.15
CA LYS A 824 53.08 24.89 22.09
C LYS A 824 52.40 25.17 23.44
N PHE A 825 51.09 25.46 23.33
CA PHE A 825 50.24 25.63 24.49
C PHE A 825 48.96 24.84 24.27
N THR A 826 48.26 24.52 25.36
CA THR A 826 46.99 23.83 25.33
C THR A 826 46.11 24.26 26.49
N GLY A 827 44.79 24.34 26.23
CA GLY A 827 43.82 24.63 27.25
C GLY A 827 43.80 26.04 27.76
N LEU A 828 44.32 27.00 27.00
CA LEU A 828 44.27 28.43 27.40
C LEU A 828 42.88 28.98 27.18
N GLY A 829 42.42 29.78 28.16
CA GLY A 829 41.13 30.43 28.07
C GLY A 829 41.15 31.66 27.17
N THR A 830 39.98 32.20 26.93
CA THR A 830 39.81 33.39 26.10
C THR A 830 38.91 34.41 26.80
N THR A 831 39.02 35.66 26.37
CA THR A 831 38.09 36.75 26.76
C THR A 831 37.57 37.43 25.51
N GLY A 832 36.40 38.03 25.62
CA GLY A 832 35.73 38.68 24.48
C GLY A 832 34.72 37.80 23.78
N GLY A 833 33.99 38.39 22.88
CA GLY A 833 32.87 37.71 22.22
C GLY A 833 31.64 37.67 23.09
N THR A 834 30.60 37.01 22.60
CA THR A 834 29.30 36.93 23.26
C THR A 834 29.17 35.70 24.17
N GLY A 835 30.05 34.71 23.98
CA GLY A 835 29.99 33.45 24.69
C GLY A 835 30.98 33.30 25.81
N THR A 836 31.07 32.11 26.39
CA THR A 836 32.01 31.80 27.47
C THR A 836 32.53 30.35 27.30
N GLY A 837 33.71 30.13 27.94
CA GLY A 837 34.21 28.74 28.06
C GLY A 837 35.08 28.25 26.94
N LEU A 838 35.38 29.07 25.93
CA LEU A 838 36.25 28.65 24.82
C LEU A 838 37.68 28.43 25.33
N LEU A 839 38.22 27.23 25.03
CA LEU A 839 39.60 26.88 25.37
C LEU A 839 40.36 26.57 24.06
N LEU A 840 41.56 27.06 23.97
CA LEU A 840 42.38 26.97 22.76
C LEU A 840 43.72 26.30 23.02
N ALA A 841 44.22 25.62 21.98
CA ALA A 841 45.59 25.14 21.90
C ALA A 841 46.21 25.76 20.66
N GLY A 842 47.55 25.86 20.66
CA GLY A 842 48.21 26.44 19.51
C GLY A 842 49.71 26.44 19.64
N GLU A 843 50.37 27.24 18.77
CA GLU A 843 51.80 27.32 18.73
C GLU A 843 52.24 28.77 18.48
N VAL A 844 53.22 29.18 19.22
CA VAL A 844 53.82 30.54 19.14
C VAL A 844 55.24 30.37 18.64
N ASP A 845 55.62 31.15 17.61
CA ASP A 845 56.96 31.07 17.03
C ASP A 845 57.97 31.87 17.84
N VAL A 846 59.22 31.86 17.37
CA VAL A 846 60.33 32.55 18.07
C VAL A 846 60.21 34.05 18.07
N ASP A 847 59.38 34.56 17.16
CA ASP A 847 59.15 36.02 17.05
C ASP A 847 57.95 36.48 17.90
N GLY A 848 57.35 35.56 18.63
CA GLY A 848 56.22 35.87 19.51
C GLY A 848 54.84 35.91 18.78
N ASN A 849 54.73 35.29 17.61
CA ASN A 849 53.49 35.30 16.86
C ASN A 849 52.78 33.95 16.92
N LEU A 850 51.49 34.00 17.02
CA LEU A 850 50.64 32.82 16.97
C LEU A 850 50.62 32.29 15.52
N THR A 851 51.14 31.06 15.33
CA THR A 851 51.22 30.46 14.02
C THR A 851 50.14 29.43 13.78
N LYS A 852 49.64 28.82 14.89
CA LYS A 852 48.55 27.85 14.79
C LYS A 852 47.61 28.04 15.97
N VAL A 853 46.33 27.75 15.74
CA VAL A 853 45.33 27.77 16.80
C VAL A 853 44.32 26.66 16.52
N GLN A 854 43.91 25.98 17.56
CA GLN A 854 42.91 24.93 17.50
C GLN A 854 41.98 25.07 18.71
N ILE A 855 40.74 24.66 18.53
CA ILE A 855 39.76 24.70 19.60
C ILE A 855 39.86 23.38 20.40
N VAL A 856 40.04 23.51 21.71
CA VAL A 856 40.05 22.40 22.65
C VAL A 856 38.65 22.21 23.23
N ASN A 857 37.98 23.30 23.56
CA ASN A 857 36.61 23.32 24.03
C ASN A 857 35.91 24.50 23.38
N PRO A 858 34.83 24.31 22.61
CA PRO A 858 34.20 25.43 21.91
C PRO A 858 33.43 26.39 22.81
N GLY A 859 33.21 26.01 24.07
CA GLY A 859 32.37 26.83 24.94
C GLY A 859 30.94 26.91 24.49
N SER A 860 30.24 27.94 24.86
CA SER A 860 28.85 28.15 24.47
C SER A 860 28.49 29.61 24.38
N GLY A 861 27.50 29.92 23.55
CA GLY A 861 26.95 31.27 23.45
C GLY A 861 27.71 32.21 22.53
N TYR A 862 28.69 31.72 21.77
CA TYR A 862 29.37 32.54 20.77
C TYR A 862 28.54 32.65 19.49
N THR A 863 28.78 33.76 18.77
CA THR A 863 28.12 33.98 17.47
C THR A 863 29.18 34.25 16.41
N THR A 864 28.82 34.05 15.16
CA THR A 864 29.71 34.31 14.03
C THR A 864 30.16 35.77 14.04
N GLY A 865 31.48 35.96 13.91
CA GLY A 865 32.08 37.27 13.94
C GLY A 865 32.62 37.67 15.29
N ASP A 866 32.38 36.87 16.32
CA ASP A 866 32.99 37.16 17.65
C ASP A 866 34.50 37.16 17.55
N VAL A 867 35.13 38.14 18.18
CA VAL A 867 36.59 38.24 18.30
C VAL A 867 36.95 37.92 19.73
N VAL A 868 37.80 36.93 19.91
CA VAL A 868 38.25 36.50 21.23
C VAL A 868 39.76 36.78 21.38
N THR A 869 40.18 37.09 22.60
CA THR A 869 41.55 37.31 22.92
C THR A 869 42.06 36.18 23.79
N ILE A 870 43.23 35.62 23.44
CA ILE A 870 43.83 34.50 24.17
C ILE A 870 44.36 35.00 25.51
N GLN A 871 44.10 34.21 26.58
CA GLN A 871 44.67 34.51 27.90
C GLN A 871 45.86 33.63 28.19
N ALA A 872 46.99 34.22 28.59
CA ALA A 872 48.15 33.42 29.01
C ALA A 872 47.87 32.73 30.37
N SER A 873 47.04 33.34 31.20
CA SER A 873 46.52 32.80 32.46
C SER A 873 45.30 33.62 32.84
N VAL A 874 44.54 33.11 33.83
CA VAL A 874 43.33 33.82 34.26
C VAL A 874 43.66 35.28 34.64
N GLY A 875 43.01 36.19 33.94
CA GLY A 875 43.19 37.61 34.15
C GLY A 875 44.40 38.27 33.44
N THR A 876 45.15 37.47 32.65
CA THR A 876 46.34 37.99 31.90
C THR A 876 46.10 37.73 30.41
N ALA A 877 45.59 38.73 29.70
CA ALA A 877 45.32 38.65 28.28
C ALA A 877 46.58 38.86 27.46
N THR A 878 46.72 38.19 26.34
CA THR A 878 47.69 38.44 25.30
C THR A 878 47.13 39.54 24.39
N THR A 879 47.91 39.89 23.32
CA THR A 879 47.39 40.75 22.25
C THR A 879 46.85 39.90 21.06
N ALA A 880 47.05 38.58 21.11
CA ALA A 880 46.58 37.69 20.04
C ALA A 880 45.06 37.57 20.07
N THR A 881 44.47 37.81 18.91
CA THR A 881 43.02 37.69 18.76
C THR A 881 42.67 36.73 17.63
N CYS A 882 41.52 36.11 17.78
CA CYS A 882 40.99 35.19 16.80
C CYS A 882 39.50 35.50 16.55
N THR A 883 39.08 35.26 15.34
CA THR A 883 37.68 35.47 14.95
C THR A 883 37.02 34.11 14.81
N LEU A 884 35.81 33.98 15.34
CA LEU A 884 35.03 32.75 15.29
C LEU A 884 33.98 32.78 14.19
N THR A 885 33.81 31.67 13.54
CA THR A 885 32.72 31.46 12.61
C THR A 885 31.93 30.28 13.13
N ILE A 886 30.63 30.47 13.37
CA ILE A 886 29.75 29.44 13.91
C ILE A 886 28.81 29.00 12.81
N THR A 887 28.79 27.71 12.53
CA THR A 887 27.92 27.12 11.52
C THR A 887 27.04 26.07 12.18
N GLU A 888 25.70 26.19 12.03
CA GLU A 888 24.78 25.20 12.53
C GLU A 888 24.99 23.91 11.77
N GLN A 889 24.92 22.78 12.48
CA GLN A 889 25.14 21.46 11.90
C GLN A 889 23.96 20.54 12.22
N SER A 890 23.57 19.76 11.25
CA SER A 890 22.64 18.64 11.49
C SER A 890 23.43 17.33 11.52
N LEU A 891 22.76 16.28 11.99
CA LEU A 891 23.34 14.95 11.92
C LEU A 891 22.29 13.97 11.47
N PHE A 892 22.73 12.79 11.01
CA PHE A 892 21.87 11.68 10.67
C PHE A 892 22.05 10.58 11.72
N VAL A 893 20.95 9.99 12.11
CA VAL A 893 20.96 8.86 13.05
C VAL A 893 20.14 7.72 12.46
N GLY A 894 20.61 6.49 12.69
CA GLY A 894 19.93 5.31 12.18
C GLY A 894 20.69 4.05 12.57
N TYR A 895 20.28 2.93 11.99
CA TYR A 895 20.92 1.64 12.24
C TYR A 895 21.89 1.33 11.10
N ALA A 896 23.13 1.00 11.46
CA ALA A 896 24.10 0.52 10.47
C ALA A 896 23.69 -0.86 9.98
N TYR A 897 24.05 -1.15 8.74
CA TYR A 897 23.83 -2.48 8.17
C TYR A 897 25.03 -2.84 7.28
N GLU A 898 25.27 -4.14 7.16
CA GLU A 898 26.42 -4.63 6.45
C GLU A 898 26.06 -5.07 5.04
N MET A 899 26.82 -4.61 4.06
CA MET A 899 26.88 -5.22 2.73
C MET A 899 27.90 -6.34 2.80
N ASP A 900 27.54 -7.53 2.36
CA ASP A 900 28.46 -8.68 2.34
C ASP A 900 28.32 -9.41 1.01
N VAL A 901 29.39 -9.44 0.23
CA VAL A 901 29.45 -10.17 -1.04
C VAL A 901 30.48 -11.25 -0.90
N GLN A 902 30.07 -12.51 -1.00
CA GLN A 902 30.97 -13.64 -0.97
C GLN A 902 31.24 -14.10 -2.40
N PHE A 903 32.51 -14.07 -2.77
CA PHE A 903 32.94 -14.44 -4.12
C PHE A 903 33.10 -15.94 -4.26
N PRO A 904 32.86 -16.49 -5.47
CA PRO A 904 33.10 -17.89 -5.69
C PRO A 904 34.60 -18.19 -5.79
N VAL A 905 34.95 -19.45 -5.62
CA VAL A 905 36.32 -19.88 -5.87
C VAL A 905 36.67 -19.60 -7.33
N ILE A 906 37.84 -19.01 -7.54
CA ILE A 906 38.31 -18.62 -8.87
C ILE A 906 38.98 -19.82 -9.57
N TYR A 907 38.57 -20.08 -10.78
CA TYR A 907 39.21 -21.05 -11.67
C TYR A 907 39.63 -20.37 -12.97
N PRO A 908 40.74 -20.74 -13.58
CA PRO A 908 41.07 -20.20 -14.90
C PRO A 908 40.01 -20.62 -15.92
N VAL A 909 39.66 -19.72 -16.79
CA VAL A 909 38.66 -19.98 -17.83
C VAL A 909 39.38 -20.24 -19.16
N LYS A 910 39.04 -21.34 -19.81
CA LYS A 910 39.52 -21.68 -21.15
C LYS A 910 38.39 -21.61 -22.15
N GLY A 911 38.72 -21.13 -23.36
CA GLY A 911 37.72 -20.95 -24.39
C GLY A 911 37.14 -19.53 -24.39
N ALA A 912 36.22 -19.26 -25.29
CA ALA A 912 35.60 -17.95 -25.46
C ALA A 912 34.10 -18.10 -25.72
N GLY A 913 33.33 -17.10 -25.32
CA GLY A 913 31.90 -17.09 -25.53
C GLY A 913 31.21 -18.26 -24.83
N ASP A 914 30.31 -18.90 -25.54
CA ASP A 914 29.53 -20.02 -24.98
C ASP A 914 30.36 -21.28 -24.76
N SER A 915 31.55 -21.34 -25.28
CA SER A 915 32.44 -22.47 -25.07
C SER A 915 33.41 -22.28 -23.91
N ALA A 916 33.32 -21.16 -23.21
CA ALA A 916 34.17 -20.86 -22.05
C ALA A 916 33.90 -21.85 -20.90
N LYS A 917 34.94 -22.49 -20.39
CA LYS A 917 34.80 -23.47 -19.29
C LYS A 917 35.88 -23.27 -18.26
N SER A 918 35.52 -23.50 -16.99
CA SER A 918 36.50 -23.47 -15.91
C SER A 918 37.43 -24.65 -15.99
N ASP A 919 38.71 -24.40 -15.80
CA ASP A 919 39.74 -25.46 -15.79
C ASP A 919 39.95 -25.89 -14.36
N VAL A 920 39.46 -27.08 -14.02
CA VAL A 920 39.59 -27.65 -12.69
C VAL A 920 40.72 -28.65 -12.58
N GLN A 921 41.42 -28.96 -13.69
CA GLN A 921 42.42 -30.00 -13.72
C GLN A 921 43.78 -29.52 -13.22
N GLY A 922 44.08 -28.23 -13.45
CA GLY A 922 45.36 -27.69 -13.07
C GLY A 922 45.41 -27.25 -11.61
N SER A 923 46.55 -26.78 -11.20
CA SER A 923 46.76 -26.18 -9.89
C SER A 923 46.95 -24.67 -10.09
N LEU A 924 46.13 -23.89 -9.44
CA LEU A 924 46.20 -22.44 -9.50
C LEU A 924 46.57 -21.89 -8.12
N THR A 925 47.64 -21.12 -8.06
CA THR A 925 48.02 -20.33 -6.89
C THR A 925 47.75 -18.88 -7.21
N ILE A 926 46.82 -18.23 -6.46
CA ILE A 926 46.46 -16.86 -6.66
C ILE A 926 47.43 -15.98 -5.87
N HIS A 927 48.10 -15.05 -6.55
CA HIS A 927 49.03 -14.13 -5.90
C HIS A 927 48.25 -12.95 -5.29
N ARG A 928 47.30 -12.39 -6.04
CA ARG A 928 46.53 -11.23 -5.56
C ARG A 928 45.23 -11.07 -6.34
N PHE A 929 44.29 -10.38 -5.68
CA PHE A 929 43.06 -9.91 -6.29
C PHE A 929 43.17 -8.41 -6.45
N LYS A 930 42.67 -7.86 -7.54
CA LYS A 930 42.53 -6.44 -7.79
C LYS A 930 41.05 -6.16 -7.95
N VAL A 931 40.52 -5.44 -6.99
CA VAL A 931 39.07 -5.13 -6.95
C VAL A 931 38.88 -3.72 -7.44
N ASN A 932 38.06 -3.55 -8.47
CA ASN A 932 37.78 -2.24 -9.05
C ASN A 932 36.44 -1.75 -8.58
N THR A 933 36.41 -0.52 -8.06
CA THR A 933 35.20 0.07 -7.51
C THR A 933 34.99 1.46 -8.10
N ASN A 934 33.76 1.98 -7.97
CA ASN A 934 33.38 3.30 -8.44
C ASN A 934 32.47 3.96 -7.41
N SER A 935 32.66 5.26 -7.20
CA SER A 935 31.80 6.03 -6.27
C SER A 935 31.72 5.32 -4.92
N THR A 936 32.86 4.94 -4.37
CA THR A 936 32.94 4.03 -3.22
C THR A 936 33.68 4.71 -2.05
N GLY A 937 33.11 4.57 -0.87
CA GLY A 937 33.75 4.96 0.39
C GLY A 937 34.59 3.83 0.99
N THR A 938 34.42 3.59 2.28
CA THR A 938 35.23 2.61 3.01
C THR A 938 34.60 1.24 2.97
N PHE A 939 35.46 0.25 2.71
CA PHE A 939 34.99 -1.15 2.79
C PHE A 939 36.17 -2.04 3.13
N UNK A 940 35.99 -3.33 3.49
CA UNK A 940 36.84 -4.16 3.89
C UNK A 940 36.80 -5.23 2.98
N MET A 941 37.91 -5.71 2.59
CA MET A 941 38.08 -7.03 1.92
C MET A 941 38.59 -8.05 2.94
N GLU A 942 37.78 -9.08 3.16
CA GLU A 942 38.13 -10.15 4.11
C GLU A 942 38.58 -11.37 3.34
N LEU A 943 39.82 -11.81 3.61
CA LEU A 943 40.40 -12.96 2.96
C LEU A 943 40.57 -14.10 3.98
N GLY A 944 39.71 -15.12 3.83
CA GLY A 944 39.87 -16.35 4.59
C GLY A 944 40.75 -17.35 3.80
N ARG A 945 41.68 -17.98 4.46
CA ARG A 945 42.52 -19.03 3.88
C ARG A 945 42.50 -20.23 4.81
N LYS A 946 42.34 -21.42 4.24
CA LYS A 946 42.30 -22.65 5.07
C LYS A 946 43.50 -22.73 5.99
N TYR A 947 43.24 -22.99 7.24
CA TYR A 947 44.23 -23.19 8.30
C TYR A 947 45.07 -21.96 8.59
N ARG A 948 44.57 -20.77 8.26
CA ARG A 948 45.21 -19.50 8.59
C ARG A 948 44.18 -18.52 9.13
N ASP A 949 44.63 -17.55 9.88
CA ASP A 949 43.75 -16.48 10.37
C ASP A 949 43.21 -15.69 9.20
N THR A 950 41.99 -15.17 9.34
CA THR A 950 41.36 -14.28 8.37
C THR A 950 42.13 -12.96 8.31
N PHE A 951 42.42 -12.50 7.12
CA PHE A 951 43.13 -11.23 6.88
C PHE A 951 42.16 -10.24 6.29
N SER A 952 42.20 -9.01 6.82
CA SER A 952 41.32 -7.95 6.33
C SER A 952 42.15 -6.81 5.76
N THR A 953 41.82 -6.40 4.56
CA THR A 953 42.40 -5.22 3.91
C THR A 953 41.29 -4.14 3.84
N THR A 954 41.55 -3.00 4.44
CA THR A 954 40.59 -1.89 4.43
C THR A 954 40.93 -0.96 3.27
N HIS A 955 39.92 -0.62 2.50
CA HIS A 955 40.01 0.41 1.48
C HIS A 955 39.42 1.71 2.02
N GLU A 956 40.17 2.79 1.89
CA GLU A 956 39.68 4.14 2.20
C GLU A 956 40.06 5.02 1.01
N ALA A 957 39.07 5.70 0.45
CA ALA A 957 39.27 6.52 -0.75
C ALA A 957 39.69 7.91 -0.35
N LYS A 958 40.86 8.06 0.30
CA LYS A 958 41.32 9.36 0.80
C LYS A 958 42.39 9.92 -0.12
N THR A 959 42.17 11.16 -0.55
CA THR A 959 43.24 11.96 -1.16
C THR A 959 44.14 12.52 -0.07
N PHE A 960 45.28 13.06 -0.47
CA PHE A 960 46.18 13.68 0.48
C PHE A 960 45.48 14.84 1.23
N ASP A 961 44.73 15.63 0.50
CA ASP A 961 44.03 16.79 1.09
C ASP A 961 42.93 16.32 2.06
N SER A 962 42.12 15.35 1.67
CA SER A 962 41.05 14.87 2.56
C SER A 962 41.61 14.16 3.79
N TYR A 963 42.77 13.49 3.65
CA TYR A 963 43.43 12.87 4.79
C TYR A 963 43.88 13.94 5.80
N LEU A 964 44.48 15.05 5.31
CA LEU A 964 44.91 16.15 6.18
C LEU A 964 43.74 16.82 6.86
N ALA A 965 42.61 16.93 6.18
CA ALA A 965 41.43 17.59 6.73
C ALA A 965 40.57 16.63 7.58
N ASP A 966 40.91 15.35 7.59
CA ASP A 966 40.12 14.30 8.25
C ASP A 966 38.70 14.19 7.67
N ASP A 967 38.61 14.44 6.37
CA ASP A 967 37.34 14.38 5.64
C ASP A 967 36.99 12.97 5.21
N ILE A 968 35.70 12.73 5.01
CA ILE A 968 35.21 11.52 4.35
C ILE A 968 35.47 11.72 2.85
N ALA A 969 36.02 10.69 2.22
CA ALA A 969 36.28 10.70 0.79
C ALA A 969 35.55 9.57 0.09
N ILE A 970 35.13 9.83 -1.14
CA ILE A 970 34.53 8.83 -2.02
C ILE A 970 35.32 8.82 -3.31
N GLY A 971 35.90 7.64 -3.64
CA GLY A 971 36.73 7.50 -4.82
C GLY A 971 35.90 7.36 -6.07
N ASP A 972 36.32 8.03 -7.14
CA ASP A 972 35.63 7.89 -8.44
C ASP A 972 35.83 6.50 -9.01
N VAL A 973 37.09 6.17 -9.37
CA VAL A 973 37.44 4.84 -9.84
C VAL A 973 38.70 4.43 -9.10
N ASP A 974 38.58 3.40 -8.31
CA ASP A 974 39.67 2.94 -7.45
C ASP A 974 39.96 1.46 -7.66
N GLU A 975 41.19 1.07 -7.38
CA GLU A 975 41.63 -0.33 -7.39
C GLU A 975 42.16 -0.67 -5.99
N THR A 976 41.63 -1.74 -5.42
CA THR A 976 42.12 -2.26 -4.14
C THR A 976 42.82 -3.60 -4.40
N VAL A 977 44.05 -3.73 -3.90
CA VAL A 977 44.83 -4.92 -4.11
C VAL A 977 44.83 -5.75 -2.81
N VAL A 978 44.42 -7.01 -2.94
CA VAL A 978 44.40 -7.95 -1.82
C VAL A 978 45.41 -9.05 -2.10
N ALA A 979 46.47 -9.11 -1.30
CA ALA A 979 47.52 -10.13 -1.43
C ALA A 979 47.01 -11.47 -0.92
N CYS A 980 47.19 -12.52 -1.66
CA CYS A 980 46.64 -13.84 -1.32
C CYS A 980 47.72 -14.90 -1.12
N TYR A 981 48.46 -15.26 -2.17
CA TYR A 981 49.52 -16.24 -2.16
C TYR A 981 49.08 -17.58 -1.59
N ASP A 982 47.94 -18.08 -2.09
CA ASP A 982 47.44 -19.39 -1.71
C ASP A 982 46.71 -20.04 -2.90
N ARG A 983 46.48 -21.35 -2.76
CA ARG A 983 45.76 -22.10 -3.79
C ARG A 983 44.31 -21.59 -3.84
N ASN A 984 43.75 -21.53 -5.03
CA ASN A 984 42.40 -21.04 -5.26
C ASN A 984 41.37 -21.78 -4.39
N THR A 985 41.53 -23.08 -4.18
CA THR A 985 40.60 -23.90 -3.44
C THR A 985 40.65 -23.66 -1.93
N ASN A 986 41.68 -22.94 -1.46
CA ASN A 986 41.80 -22.60 -0.04
C ASN A 986 41.26 -21.23 0.31
N VAL A 987 40.82 -20.47 -0.69
CA VAL A 987 40.50 -19.05 -0.54
C VAL A 987 39.00 -18.85 -0.39
N ASP A 988 38.63 -18.03 0.58
CA ASP A 988 37.26 -17.55 0.78
C ASP A 988 37.35 -16.03 0.89
N LEU A 989 36.82 -15.33 -0.10
CA LEU A 989 36.98 -13.87 -0.23
C LEU A 989 35.63 -13.19 -0.09
N HIS A 990 35.54 -12.19 0.79
CA HIS A 990 34.37 -11.36 0.99
C HIS A 990 34.69 -9.90 0.79
N LEU A 991 33.75 -9.18 0.23
CA LEU A 991 33.71 -7.71 0.28
C LEU A 991 32.64 -7.30 1.29
N LYS A 992 33.06 -6.59 2.34
CA LYS A 992 32.14 -6.20 3.42
C LYS A 992 32.18 -4.70 3.67
N SER A 993 31.05 -4.12 3.97
CA SER A 993 31.00 -2.72 4.38
C SER A 993 29.83 -2.48 5.33
N SER A 994 30.13 -2.07 6.55
CA SER A 994 29.16 -1.60 7.53
C SER A 994 29.12 -0.09 7.65
N TYR A 995 29.98 0.60 6.91
CA TYR A 995 30.07 2.05 6.97
C TYR A 995 28.83 2.68 6.32
N PRO A 996 28.40 3.87 6.79
CA PRO A 996 27.25 4.54 6.18
C PRO A 996 27.60 5.26 4.88
N LEU A 997 28.36 4.61 4.03
CA LEU A 997 28.87 5.16 2.78
C LEU A 997 28.54 4.22 1.62
N PRO A 998 28.47 4.74 0.39
CA PRO A 998 28.22 3.88 -0.77
C PRO A 998 29.41 2.99 -1.08
N VAL A 999 29.11 1.83 -1.65
CA VAL A 999 30.11 0.91 -2.19
C VAL A 999 29.56 0.34 -3.49
N THR A 1000 30.34 0.43 -4.57
CA THR A 1000 29.94 -0.12 -5.87
C THR A 1000 31.09 -0.94 -6.43
N LEU A 1001 30.87 -2.23 -6.56
CA LEU A 1001 31.83 -3.17 -7.13
C LEU A 1001 31.62 -3.27 -8.64
N ILE A 1002 32.67 -2.95 -9.40
CA ILE A 1002 32.61 -3.05 -10.86
C ILE A 1002 33.11 -4.42 -11.33
N SER A 1003 34.38 -4.70 -11.04
CA SER A 1003 35.03 -5.89 -11.58
C SER A 1003 36.17 -6.36 -10.66
N MET A 1004 36.64 -7.54 -10.94
CA MET A 1004 37.78 -8.06 -10.19
C MET A 1004 38.74 -8.76 -11.17
N THR A 1005 40.01 -8.41 -11.06
CA THR A 1005 41.09 -9.07 -11.78
C THR A 1005 41.91 -9.87 -10.80
N TRP A 1006 42.27 -11.08 -11.15
CA TRP A 1006 43.15 -11.87 -10.31
C TRP A 1006 44.41 -12.27 -11.10
N GLU A 1007 45.52 -12.41 -10.38
CA GLU A 1007 46.80 -12.78 -10.94
C GLU A 1007 47.36 -13.98 -10.17
N GLY A 1008 47.97 -14.90 -10.87
CA GLY A 1008 48.47 -16.06 -10.20
C GLY A 1008 49.39 -16.91 -11.08
N GLU A 1009 49.75 -18.07 -10.58
CA GLU A 1009 50.51 -19.06 -11.31
C GLU A 1009 49.66 -20.30 -11.52
N TYR A 1010 49.68 -20.78 -12.74
CA TYR A 1010 48.90 -21.93 -13.14
C TYR A 1010 49.82 -23.04 -13.62
N THR A 1011 49.64 -24.28 -13.09
CA THR A 1011 50.35 -25.44 -13.49
C THR A 1011 49.37 -26.49 -13.97
N ASN A 1012 49.46 -26.83 -15.24
CA ASN A 1012 48.65 -27.90 -15.80
C ASN A 1012 49.16 -29.24 -15.29
N LYS A 1013 48.28 -30.08 -14.78
CA LYS A 1013 48.66 -31.41 -14.35
C LYS A 1013 48.81 -32.32 -15.54
N ASN A 1014 50.02 -32.49 -15.97
CA ASN A 1014 50.34 -33.51 -17.00
C ASN A 1014 50.54 -34.84 -16.32
N TYR A 1015 49.66 -35.77 -16.58
CA TYR A 1015 49.87 -37.12 -16.13
C TYR A 1015 50.95 -37.72 -17.02
N ARG A 1016 52.13 -37.90 -16.46
CA ARG A 1016 53.13 -38.71 -17.12
C ARG A 1016 52.76 -40.15 -16.87
N ARG A 1017 52.51 -40.87 -17.92
CA ARG A 1017 52.39 -42.28 -17.81
C ARG A 1017 53.80 -42.77 -17.46
N ALA A 1018 53.97 -43.51 -16.36
CA ALA A 1018 55.18 -44.13 -16.00
C ALA A 1018 55.48 -45.27 -16.96
#